data_d15c8f09ab548613db6a86faed9002b2
#
_entry.id   d15c8f09ab548613db6a86faed9002b2
#
_cell.length_a   1.000
_cell.length_b   1.000
_cell.length_c   1.000
_cell.angle_alpha   90.00
_cell.angle_beta   90.00
_cell.angle_gamma   90.00
#
_symmetry.space_group_name_H-M   'P 1'
#
loop_
_entity.id
_entity.type
_entity.pdbx_description
1 polymer ?
#
loop_
_entity_poly.entity_id
_entity_poly.type
_entity_poly.pdbx_seq_one_letter_code
_entity_poly.pdbx_strand_id
1 'polypeptide(L)'
;MKYSTVKTYRFLFTISFLFSVFCSFAQQNFGKIKGTITTSDGDAAAGVNVILKSSKYGTVTNDDGTFELNRVRANTYTLQISLTGYETTEQEVIVAESETSAITLQLRVSNKELHEVVVNGKKSILSKKTDYVARMPLKNLENPQVYSVIQKELLQEQIAIDIRSAVANAPGVTTKIYPSGGLEISFRGFSTGVNARNGMENMTGRSSISIDNAERIEVLKGPSGTLFGSSVSSFGGVVNLVTKKPFEGKKTEVSYTGGSFGLNRLALDINTPLTPDNKALFRLNTSVNTEKSFLDYGFNKTFLIAPSLIYKATDKLTLSIDTEIYNVNNTRPTYGRSYAPGITNPTDLQIDYKKSLFHDDLDAKTSSAKAFVQAEYLLAEKWKSTTLFSFIDENVDRSYQYYTLWSSPTQVQRSVSRFGSISNQFTNIQENINGEFATGSIKHKLLLGVNYRFSKGTFNYAATKVLDTIDVTKPFNPIRKKQVDAALADQSFGVPDEQIFSVYASDVISFTDRLSAMLSLRLDNFVQKKLEDTEGYNQTALSPKLGLVYEVVKNQVSLFGNYMNGFQNSGPVNQPDGTLLILKPVYANQYEGGVKVETLSKKLSTTLSYYNITIDNAIRTTPDGFSVQDGKQISKGLDFEFIANPIEGLNTVVGYAYNDNRIVKSSDPTIEGNKASSAPENVVNFWISYKFQNKLKDLGLGFGGNYVDKQYKFEDESFYAPSYAIYNATVFYDRPTWRIGVKFNNFTNKKYWDSYGMAQTPSNILANLTLKF
;
A
#
# COMPACT_ATOMS: atom_id res chain seq x y z
N MET A 1 -22.65 87.13 -23.45
CA MET A 1 -22.09 86.13 -22.60
C MET A 1 -22.97 85.67 -21.44
N LYS A 2 -24.24 85.33 -21.69
CA LYS A 2 -25.23 84.95 -20.64
C LYS A 2 -26.19 83.79 -21.04
N TYR A 3 -25.85 83.04 -22.13
CA TYR A 3 -26.69 81.90 -22.57
C TYR A 3 -26.07 80.50 -22.42
N SER A 4 -24.82 80.39 -21.88
CA SER A 4 -24.10 79.10 -21.77
C SER A 4 -24.38 78.39 -20.42
N THR A 5 -24.62 79.07 -19.36
CA THR A 5 -24.73 78.45 -18.00
C THR A 5 -26.05 77.74 -17.74
N VAL A 6 -27.15 78.11 -18.33
CA VAL A 6 -28.47 77.51 -18.11
C VAL A 6 -28.62 76.15 -18.79
N LYS A 7 -27.95 75.94 -19.94
CA LYS A 7 -27.96 74.63 -20.61
C LYS A 7 -27.13 73.57 -19.85
N THR A 8 -26.04 74.01 -19.21
CA THR A 8 -25.15 73.10 -18.44
C THR A 8 -25.82 72.63 -17.16
N TYR A 9 -26.53 73.46 -16.47
CA TYR A 9 -27.27 73.05 -15.27
C TYR A 9 -28.49 72.13 -15.58
N ARG A 10 -29.17 72.34 -16.71
CA ARG A 10 -30.25 71.42 -17.16
C ARG A 10 -29.72 70.05 -17.54
N PHE A 11 -28.54 69.96 -18.16
CA PHE A 11 -27.90 68.72 -18.55
C PHE A 11 -27.39 67.94 -17.32
N LEU A 12 -26.79 68.64 -16.34
CA LEU A 12 -26.37 68.05 -15.06
C LEU A 12 -27.54 67.59 -14.20
N PHE A 13 -28.67 68.32 -14.18
CA PHE A 13 -29.86 67.92 -13.45
C PHE A 13 -30.56 66.71 -14.10
N THR A 14 -30.54 66.58 -15.42
CA THR A 14 -31.09 65.46 -16.16
C THR A 14 -30.23 64.22 -15.96
N ILE A 15 -28.89 64.31 -15.92
CA ILE A 15 -27.98 63.22 -15.61
C ILE A 15 -28.12 62.76 -14.13
N SER A 16 -28.23 63.70 -13.18
CA SER A 16 -28.42 63.38 -11.77
C SER A 16 -29.80 62.71 -11.52
N PHE A 17 -30.86 63.12 -12.26
CA PHE A 17 -32.17 62.47 -12.17
C PHE A 17 -32.20 61.09 -12.84
N LEU A 18 -31.47 60.87 -13.94
CA LEU A 18 -31.28 59.58 -14.53
C LEU A 18 -30.46 58.62 -13.62
N PHE A 19 -29.47 59.16 -12.91
CA PHE A 19 -28.66 58.34 -11.97
C PHE A 19 -29.46 57.94 -10.72
N SER A 20 -30.39 58.82 -10.23
CA SER A 20 -31.28 58.50 -9.10
C SER A 20 -32.36 57.47 -9.49
N VAL A 21 -32.80 57.41 -10.74
CA VAL A 21 -33.76 56.38 -11.21
C VAL A 21 -33.09 55.02 -11.39
N PHE A 22 -31.80 54.99 -11.75
CA PHE A 22 -31.06 53.72 -11.84
C PHE A 22 -30.70 53.12 -10.46
N CYS A 23 -30.61 53.91 -9.39
CA CYS A 23 -30.38 53.42 -8.04
C CYS A 23 -31.61 52.80 -7.38
N SER A 24 -32.82 52.97 -7.94
CA SER A 24 -34.06 52.48 -7.32
C SER A 24 -34.46 51.06 -7.68
N PHE A 25 -33.70 50.38 -8.54
CA PHE A 25 -33.99 48.97 -8.95
C PHE A 25 -33.07 47.91 -8.33
N ALA A 26 -32.26 48.22 -7.31
CA ALA A 26 -31.34 47.30 -6.69
C ALA A 26 -31.76 46.85 -5.28
N GLN A 27 -33.03 46.85 -4.93
CA GLN A 27 -33.52 46.16 -3.74
C GLN A 27 -33.63 44.66 -4.08
N GLN A 28 -32.54 43.94 -3.96
CA GLN A 28 -32.57 42.46 -4.02
C GLN A 28 -33.07 41.97 -2.65
N ASN A 29 -34.20 41.30 -2.65
CA ASN A 29 -34.84 40.72 -1.48
C ASN A 29 -34.07 39.49 -1.03
N PHE A 30 -33.29 39.60 0.04
CA PHE A 30 -32.49 38.50 0.61
C PHE A 30 -32.98 38.15 2.01
N GLY A 31 -33.04 36.88 2.31
CA GLY A 31 -33.18 36.32 3.66
C GLY A 31 -31.93 35.51 4.04
N LYS A 32 -32.03 34.81 5.14
CA LYS A 32 -30.99 33.97 5.73
C LYS A 32 -31.56 32.61 6.13
N ILE A 33 -30.75 31.54 6.03
CA ILE A 33 -31.09 30.24 6.59
C ILE A 33 -30.06 29.91 7.66
N LYS A 34 -30.52 29.55 8.85
CA LYS A 34 -29.69 28.97 9.92
C LYS A 34 -30.25 27.65 10.35
N GLY A 35 -29.36 26.74 10.75
CA GLY A 35 -29.83 25.46 11.24
C GLY A 35 -28.81 24.74 12.10
N THR A 36 -29.30 23.66 12.75
CA THR A 36 -28.50 22.72 13.52
C THR A 36 -28.81 21.32 13.01
N ILE A 37 -27.77 20.55 12.75
CA ILE A 37 -27.88 19.18 12.30
C ILE A 37 -27.21 18.26 13.33
N THR A 38 -27.91 17.20 13.73
CA THR A 38 -27.43 16.21 14.66
C THR A 38 -27.32 14.83 13.99
N THR A 39 -26.47 13.96 14.51
CA THR A 39 -26.40 12.56 14.11
C THR A 39 -27.58 11.76 14.66
N SER A 40 -27.75 10.51 14.23
CA SER A 40 -28.76 9.58 14.78
C SER A 40 -28.65 9.38 16.29
N ASP A 41 -27.45 9.57 16.85
CA ASP A 41 -27.17 9.38 18.28
C ASP A 41 -27.40 10.68 19.09
N GLY A 42 -27.81 11.78 18.40
CA GLY A 42 -28.07 13.07 19.01
C GLY A 42 -26.84 13.99 19.14
N ASP A 43 -25.66 13.54 18.71
CA ASP A 43 -24.43 14.33 18.71
C ASP A 43 -24.45 15.40 17.60
N ALA A 44 -23.69 16.47 17.76
CA ALA A 44 -23.52 17.49 16.75
C ALA A 44 -22.93 16.92 15.45
N ALA A 45 -23.57 17.10 14.31
CA ALA A 45 -23.12 16.59 13.02
C ALA A 45 -22.21 17.61 12.32
N ALA A 46 -20.90 17.53 12.58
CA ALA A 46 -19.89 18.36 11.93
C ALA A 46 -19.63 17.93 10.48
N GLY A 47 -19.31 18.86 9.59
CA GLY A 47 -18.92 18.56 8.21
C GLY A 47 -20.05 18.10 7.29
N VAL A 48 -21.31 18.33 7.64
CA VAL A 48 -22.47 18.02 6.82
C VAL A 48 -22.57 19.00 5.66
N ASN A 49 -22.73 18.48 4.47
CA ASN A 49 -22.91 19.27 3.26
C ASN A 49 -24.37 19.74 3.16
N VAL A 50 -24.58 21.04 3.06
CA VAL A 50 -25.90 21.70 3.04
C VAL A 50 -26.00 22.53 1.76
N ILE A 51 -26.83 22.14 0.81
CA ILE A 51 -26.92 22.73 -0.53
C ILE A 51 -28.38 23.07 -0.85
N LEU A 52 -28.64 24.24 -1.36
CA LEU A 52 -29.95 24.59 -1.96
C LEU A 52 -29.94 24.08 -3.42
N LYS A 53 -30.76 23.07 -3.70
CA LYS A 53 -30.89 22.48 -5.04
C LYS A 53 -31.14 23.53 -6.12
N SER A 54 -30.57 23.32 -7.28
CA SER A 54 -30.70 24.20 -8.46
C SER A 54 -30.25 25.65 -8.21
N SER A 55 -29.37 25.86 -7.20
CA SER A 55 -28.82 27.16 -6.87
C SER A 55 -27.31 27.09 -6.66
N LYS A 56 -26.64 28.24 -6.49
CA LYS A 56 -25.23 28.34 -6.13
C LYS A 56 -24.97 28.42 -4.61
N TYR A 57 -26.03 28.33 -3.80
CA TYR A 57 -25.90 28.43 -2.36
C TYR A 57 -25.63 27.09 -1.71
N GLY A 58 -24.58 27.03 -0.92
CA GLY A 58 -24.20 25.86 -0.15
C GLY A 58 -23.20 26.22 0.95
N THR A 59 -23.17 25.41 1.99
CA THR A 59 -22.24 25.52 3.13
C THR A 59 -22.00 24.16 3.74
N VAL A 60 -21.15 24.11 4.75
CA VAL A 60 -20.84 22.90 5.54
C VAL A 60 -21.07 23.23 7.00
N THR A 61 -21.61 22.29 7.81
CA THR A 61 -21.81 22.51 9.24
C THR A 61 -20.47 22.63 9.98
N ASN A 62 -20.46 23.49 11.00
CA ASN A 62 -19.37 23.66 11.95
C ASN A 62 -19.23 22.44 12.88
N ASP A 63 -18.21 22.43 13.73
CA ASP A 63 -17.96 21.36 14.70
C ASP A 63 -19.11 21.15 15.71
N ASP A 64 -19.92 22.18 15.95
CA ASP A 64 -21.12 22.13 16.80
C ASP A 64 -22.40 21.72 16.04
N GLY A 65 -22.28 21.33 14.78
CA GLY A 65 -23.39 20.94 13.92
C GLY A 65 -24.22 22.12 13.38
N THR A 66 -23.83 23.37 13.64
CA THR A 66 -24.53 24.54 13.14
C THR A 66 -24.10 24.92 11.73
N PHE A 67 -25.02 25.53 10.95
CA PHE A 67 -24.71 26.12 9.65
C PHE A 67 -25.48 27.42 9.43
N GLU A 68 -24.99 28.22 8.49
CA GLU A 68 -25.58 29.48 8.08
C GLU A 68 -25.40 29.72 6.57
N LEU A 69 -26.50 30.06 5.88
CA LEU A 69 -26.51 30.53 4.50
C LEU A 69 -27.00 31.98 4.49
N ASN A 70 -26.10 32.90 4.18
CA ASN A 70 -26.35 34.32 4.16
C ASN A 70 -26.73 34.82 2.76
N ARG A 71 -27.55 35.87 2.67
CA ARG A 71 -27.92 36.56 1.42
C ARG A 71 -28.51 35.61 0.37
N VAL A 72 -29.43 34.73 0.79
CA VAL A 72 -30.21 33.86 -0.09
C VAL A 72 -31.40 34.67 -0.61
N ARG A 73 -31.68 34.65 -1.91
CA ARG A 73 -32.86 35.34 -2.47
C ARG A 73 -34.15 34.78 -1.87
N ALA A 74 -35.14 35.65 -1.63
CA ALA A 74 -36.45 35.23 -1.17
C ALA A 74 -37.11 34.30 -2.21
N ASN A 75 -37.35 33.05 -1.85
CA ASN A 75 -37.97 32.00 -2.65
C ASN A 75 -38.16 30.73 -1.80
N THR A 76 -38.90 29.77 -2.33
CA THR A 76 -38.95 28.41 -1.80
C THR A 76 -37.87 27.58 -2.42
N TYR A 77 -37.07 26.89 -1.60
CA TYR A 77 -35.95 26.04 -2.01
C TYR A 77 -36.07 24.64 -1.42
N THR A 78 -35.50 23.66 -2.10
CA THR A 78 -35.22 22.35 -1.51
C THR A 78 -33.81 22.34 -0.97
N LEU A 79 -33.66 22.22 0.35
CA LEU A 79 -32.40 22.05 1.04
C LEU A 79 -32.04 20.57 0.99
N GLN A 80 -30.90 20.25 0.38
CA GLN A 80 -30.35 18.91 0.35
C GLN A 80 -29.21 18.84 1.37
N ILE A 81 -29.31 17.87 2.28
CA ILE A 81 -28.42 17.66 3.40
C ILE A 81 -27.80 16.29 3.25
N SER A 82 -26.46 16.20 3.20
CA SER A 82 -25.74 14.95 2.99
C SER A 82 -24.48 14.87 3.86
N LEU A 83 -24.27 13.71 4.46
CA LEU A 83 -23.07 13.35 5.21
C LEU A 83 -22.75 11.89 4.93
N THR A 84 -21.47 11.58 4.77
CA THR A 84 -21.00 10.20 4.53
C THR A 84 -21.41 9.28 5.70
N GLY A 85 -22.08 8.17 5.40
CA GLY A 85 -22.62 7.24 6.41
C GLY A 85 -24.06 7.54 6.84
N TYR A 86 -24.69 8.60 6.31
CA TYR A 86 -26.07 8.97 6.61
C TYR A 86 -26.91 9.06 5.34
N GLU A 87 -28.22 8.89 5.46
CA GLU A 87 -29.15 9.08 4.35
C GLU A 87 -29.17 10.55 3.92
N THR A 88 -29.09 10.79 2.61
CA THR A 88 -29.30 12.15 2.08
C THR A 88 -30.74 12.55 2.32
N THR A 89 -30.94 13.63 3.05
CA THR A 89 -32.25 14.14 3.41
C THR A 89 -32.55 15.43 2.62
N GLU A 90 -33.77 15.58 2.14
CA GLU A 90 -34.26 16.78 1.45
C GLU A 90 -35.36 17.40 2.26
N GLN A 91 -35.27 18.73 2.47
CA GLN A 91 -36.26 19.49 3.19
C GLN A 91 -36.60 20.78 2.45
N GLU A 92 -37.86 21.05 2.30
CA GLU A 92 -38.33 22.35 1.76
C GLU A 92 -38.10 23.47 2.78
N VAL A 93 -37.57 24.59 2.33
CA VAL A 93 -37.35 25.81 3.13
C VAL A 93 -37.82 27.03 2.37
N ILE A 94 -38.64 27.84 3.03
CA ILE A 94 -39.11 29.11 2.51
C ILE A 94 -38.19 30.21 3.07
N VAL A 95 -37.60 30.99 2.18
CA VAL A 95 -36.77 32.13 2.53
C VAL A 95 -37.56 33.38 2.27
N ALA A 96 -37.97 34.07 3.34
CA ALA A 96 -38.64 35.36 3.25
C ALA A 96 -37.64 36.52 3.32
N GLU A 97 -38.07 37.70 2.85
CA GLU A 97 -37.23 38.89 2.82
C GLU A 97 -36.89 39.36 4.23
N SER A 98 -35.59 39.63 4.48
CA SER A 98 -35.06 40.11 5.76
C SER A 98 -35.32 39.19 6.96
N GLU A 99 -35.79 37.98 6.73
CA GLU A 99 -36.03 36.97 7.77
C GLU A 99 -34.96 35.88 7.81
N THR A 100 -34.91 35.20 8.96
CA THR A 100 -34.07 34.02 9.15
C THR A 100 -34.94 32.77 9.27
N SER A 101 -34.84 31.87 8.30
CA SER A 101 -35.48 30.56 8.37
C SER A 101 -34.63 29.63 9.22
N ALA A 102 -35.19 29.10 10.31
CA ALA A 102 -34.51 28.17 11.23
C ALA A 102 -34.85 26.72 10.87
N ILE A 103 -33.81 25.85 10.83
CA ILE A 103 -33.94 24.42 10.52
C ILE A 103 -33.22 23.58 11.58
N THR A 104 -33.91 22.57 12.08
CA THR A 104 -33.30 21.53 12.93
C THR A 104 -33.57 20.17 12.29
N LEU A 105 -32.52 19.35 12.09
CA LEU A 105 -32.62 18.07 11.42
C LEU A 105 -31.73 17.06 12.08
N GLN A 106 -32.25 15.84 12.25
CA GLN A 106 -31.46 14.69 12.69
C GLN A 106 -31.19 13.75 11.50
N LEU A 107 -29.92 13.43 11.26
CA LEU A 107 -29.51 12.51 10.21
C LEU A 107 -29.83 11.08 10.61
N ARG A 108 -30.33 10.29 9.66
CA ARG A 108 -30.53 8.85 9.82
C ARG A 108 -29.31 8.13 9.27
N VAL A 109 -28.80 7.11 10.00
CA VAL A 109 -27.72 6.28 9.49
C VAL A 109 -28.16 5.62 8.20
N SER A 110 -27.37 5.74 7.17
CA SER A 110 -27.63 5.02 5.91
C SER A 110 -27.30 3.53 6.11
N ASN A 111 -28.27 2.68 5.96
CA ASN A 111 -28.07 1.23 5.91
C ASN A 111 -27.44 0.77 4.58
N LYS A 112 -27.22 1.68 3.62
CA LYS A 112 -26.41 1.44 2.43
C LYS A 112 -24.95 1.48 2.87
N GLU A 113 -24.28 0.35 2.91
CA GLU A 113 -22.81 0.33 2.95
C GLU A 113 -22.29 1.20 1.80
N LEU A 114 -21.84 2.38 2.15
CA LEU A 114 -21.24 3.28 1.18
C LEU A 114 -19.89 2.68 0.78
N HIS A 115 -19.80 2.22 -0.45
CA HIS A 115 -18.51 2.28 -1.10
C HIS A 115 -17.96 3.68 -0.85
N GLU A 116 -16.73 3.76 -0.39
CA GLU A 116 -16.10 5.01 0.04
C GLU A 116 -16.31 6.13 -1.00
N VAL A 117 -17.42 6.88 -0.83
CA VAL A 117 -17.66 8.08 -1.63
C VAL A 117 -16.60 9.07 -1.18
N VAL A 118 -15.66 9.37 -2.06
CA VAL A 118 -14.70 10.45 -1.87
C VAL A 118 -15.49 11.76 -1.97
N VAL A 119 -16.10 12.15 -0.85
CA VAL A 119 -16.51 13.54 -0.67
C VAL A 119 -15.22 14.36 -0.65
N ASN A 120 -15.21 15.53 -1.26
CA ASN A 120 -14.11 16.50 -1.37
C ASN A 120 -13.52 16.98 -0.01
N GLY A 121 -13.60 16.17 1.04
CA GLY A 121 -12.88 16.33 2.30
C GLY A 121 -11.50 15.71 2.18
N LYS A 122 -10.45 16.44 2.50
CA LYS A 122 -9.06 15.91 2.57
C LYS A 122 -9.06 14.65 3.44
N LYS A 123 -8.80 13.47 2.85
CA LYS A 123 -8.58 12.27 3.64
C LYS A 123 -7.42 12.53 4.60
N SER A 124 -7.62 12.22 5.85
CA SER A 124 -6.56 12.34 6.86
C SER A 124 -5.59 11.18 6.71
N ILE A 125 -4.29 11.44 6.87
CA ILE A 125 -3.25 10.39 6.97
C ILE A 125 -3.51 9.41 8.13
N LEU A 126 -4.40 9.76 9.05
CA LEU A 126 -4.81 8.98 10.22
C LEU A 126 -5.81 7.86 9.91
N SER A 127 -6.44 7.85 8.72
CA SER A 127 -7.49 6.88 8.45
C SER A 127 -6.93 5.46 8.39
N LYS A 128 -7.29 4.63 9.36
CA LYS A 128 -6.99 3.19 9.41
C LYS A 128 -8.19 2.32 9.07
N LYS A 129 -9.26 2.90 8.51
CA LYS A 129 -10.43 2.12 8.08
C LYS A 129 -10.05 1.24 6.90
N THR A 130 -10.30 -0.06 7.01
CA THR A 130 -10.07 -1.04 5.96
C THR A 130 -10.97 -2.25 6.12
N ASP A 131 -11.49 -2.76 5.00
CA ASP A 131 -12.28 -3.98 4.96
C ASP A 131 -11.42 -5.22 4.62
N TYR A 132 -10.14 -4.99 4.23
CA TYR A 132 -9.27 -6.08 3.76
C TYR A 132 -8.53 -6.79 4.88
N VAL A 133 -8.09 -6.08 5.94
CA VAL A 133 -7.26 -6.65 7.02
C VAL A 133 -7.94 -7.82 7.73
N ALA A 134 -9.24 -7.72 8.01
CA ALA A 134 -10.03 -8.77 8.61
C ALA A 134 -11.01 -9.43 7.64
N ARG A 135 -11.04 -8.99 6.37
CA ARG A 135 -12.09 -9.33 5.38
C ARG A 135 -13.50 -9.01 5.84
N MET A 136 -13.60 -8.08 6.79
CA MET A 136 -14.85 -7.53 7.32
C MET A 136 -14.61 -6.10 7.84
N PRO A 137 -15.62 -5.23 7.91
CA PRO A 137 -15.49 -3.85 8.33
C PRO A 137 -15.29 -3.72 9.86
N LEU A 138 -14.04 -3.83 10.32
CA LEU A 138 -13.67 -3.61 11.71
C LEU A 138 -12.98 -2.25 11.88
N LYS A 139 -13.29 -1.56 12.99
CA LYS A 139 -12.51 -0.40 13.43
C LYS A 139 -11.12 -0.86 13.89
N ASN A 140 -10.14 0.03 13.84
CA ASN A 140 -8.79 -0.29 14.32
C ASN A 140 -8.78 -0.73 15.79
N LEU A 141 -9.58 -0.10 16.65
CA LEU A 141 -9.70 -0.44 18.07
C LEU A 141 -10.41 -1.80 18.32
N GLU A 142 -11.21 -2.28 17.37
CA GLU A 142 -11.91 -3.58 17.44
C GLU A 142 -11.07 -4.75 16.87
N ASN A 143 -9.99 -4.45 16.16
CA ASN A 143 -9.18 -5.45 15.48
C ASN A 143 -8.01 -5.91 16.36
N PRO A 144 -7.90 -7.19 16.72
CA PRO A 144 -6.80 -7.70 17.54
C PRO A 144 -5.46 -7.84 16.79
N GLN A 145 -5.38 -7.45 15.53
CA GLN A 145 -4.15 -7.52 14.70
C GLN A 145 -3.50 -6.15 14.54
N VAL A 146 -2.17 -6.12 14.52
CA VAL A 146 -1.39 -4.91 14.19
C VAL A 146 -1.28 -4.76 12.69
N TYR A 147 -1.56 -3.56 12.20
CA TYR A 147 -1.39 -3.18 10.81
C TYR A 147 -1.13 -1.67 10.67
N SER A 148 -0.44 -1.30 9.61
CA SER A 148 -0.19 0.09 9.20
C SER A 148 -0.92 0.39 7.90
N VAL A 149 -1.43 1.60 7.75
CA VAL A 149 -2.07 2.08 6.53
C VAL A 149 -1.35 3.33 6.04
N ILE A 150 -0.73 3.22 4.88
CA ILE A 150 0.01 4.31 4.24
C ILE A 150 -0.90 4.93 3.19
N GLN A 151 -1.46 6.09 3.50
CA GLN A 151 -2.41 6.80 2.65
C GLN A 151 -1.70 7.52 1.49
N LYS A 152 -2.39 7.70 0.37
CA LYS A 152 -1.86 8.43 -0.80
C LYS A 152 -1.49 9.88 -0.47
N GLU A 153 -2.17 10.51 0.48
CA GLU A 153 -1.91 11.87 0.93
C GLU A 153 -0.47 11.99 1.48
N LEU A 154 -0.02 11.01 2.28
CA LEU A 154 1.36 10.93 2.75
C LEU A 154 2.34 10.74 1.59
N LEU A 155 2.00 9.86 0.64
CA LEU A 155 2.84 9.63 -0.55
C LEU A 155 2.96 10.87 -1.43
N GLN A 156 1.88 11.65 -1.55
CA GLN A 156 1.89 12.93 -2.27
C GLN A 156 2.73 14.00 -1.57
N GLU A 157 2.66 14.11 -0.22
CA GLU A 157 3.52 15.04 0.53
C GLU A 157 5.00 14.70 0.36
N GLN A 158 5.32 13.42 0.32
CA GLN A 158 6.68 12.91 0.15
C GLN A 158 7.14 12.88 -1.31
N ILE A 159 6.30 13.18 -2.28
CA ILE A 159 6.57 13.00 -3.72
C ILE A 159 7.16 11.59 -3.95
N ALA A 160 6.46 10.57 -3.40
CA ALA A 160 6.85 9.17 -3.58
C ALA A 160 6.46 8.70 -4.99
N ILE A 161 7.41 8.11 -5.72
CA ILE A 161 7.22 7.65 -7.10
C ILE A 161 7.41 6.14 -7.26
N ASP A 162 7.82 5.47 -6.21
CA ASP A 162 8.08 4.02 -6.19
C ASP A 162 7.57 3.37 -4.89
N ILE A 163 7.34 2.06 -4.97
CA ILE A 163 6.79 1.26 -3.87
C ILE A 163 7.76 1.15 -2.69
N ARG A 164 9.08 1.19 -2.90
CA ARG A 164 10.09 1.08 -1.83
C ARG A 164 10.00 2.26 -0.88
N SER A 165 9.98 3.48 -1.45
CA SER A 165 9.83 4.72 -0.67
C SER A 165 8.46 4.79 0.03
N ALA A 166 7.44 4.20 -0.56
CA ALA A 166 6.10 4.17 0.03
C ALA A 166 6.05 3.25 1.27
N VAL A 167 6.45 1.98 1.16
CA VAL A 167 6.35 1.01 2.27
C VAL A 167 7.32 1.30 3.42
N ALA A 168 8.41 2.06 3.18
CA ALA A 168 9.33 2.52 4.21
C ALA A 168 8.68 3.42 5.28
N ASN A 169 7.44 3.87 5.08
CA ASN A 169 6.66 4.58 6.09
C ASN A 169 6.04 3.67 7.16
N ALA A 170 5.99 2.35 6.95
CA ALA A 170 5.51 1.43 7.98
C ALA A 170 6.63 1.05 8.96
N PRO A 171 6.35 0.97 10.27
CA PRO A 171 7.36 0.62 11.28
C PRO A 171 8.05 -0.72 10.99
N GLY A 172 9.37 -0.76 11.11
CA GLY A 172 10.17 -1.97 10.98
C GLY A 172 10.30 -2.54 9.57
N VAL A 173 9.83 -1.82 8.55
CA VAL A 173 9.92 -2.25 7.17
C VAL A 173 11.27 -1.87 6.58
N THR A 174 11.94 -2.86 5.98
CA THR A 174 13.11 -2.68 5.11
C THR A 174 12.84 -3.28 3.74
N THR A 175 13.55 -2.81 2.72
CA THR A 175 13.34 -3.24 1.33
C THR A 175 14.65 -3.49 0.62
N LYS A 176 14.65 -4.51 -0.25
CA LYS A 176 15.73 -4.78 -1.21
C LYS A 176 15.15 -5.34 -2.50
N ILE A 177 15.93 -5.38 -3.56
CA ILE A 177 15.52 -5.97 -4.83
C ILE A 177 16.23 -7.31 -5.01
N TYR A 178 15.46 -8.37 -5.29
CA TYR A 178 16.04 -9.66 -5.67
C TYR A 178 16.84 -9.55 -6.97
N PRO A 179 17.85 -10.39 -7.18
CA PRO A 179 18.52 -10.49 -8.48
C PRO A 179 17.55 -10.73 -9.64
N SER A 180 16.43 -11.41 -9.38
CA SER A 180 15.32 -11.62 -10.33
C SER A 180 14.51 -10.35 -10.64
N GLY A 181 14.62 -9.30 -9.81
CA GLY A 181 13.95 -8.01 -9.96
C GLY A 181 12.70 -7.79 -9.14
N GLY A 182 12.20 -8.83 -8.47
CA GLY A 182 11.09 -8.69 -7.53
C GLY A 182 11.50 -7.85 -6.32
N LEU A 183 10.55 -7.11 -5.76
CA LEU A 183 10.75 -6.38 -4.51
C LEU A 183 10.61 -7.34 -3.33
N GLU A 184 11.63 -7.39 -2.50
CA GLU A 184 11.56 -7.99 -1.17
C GLU A 184 11.29 -6.91 -0.14
N ILE A 185 10.30 -7.15 0.70
CA ILE A 185 9.92 -6.34 1.85
C ILE A 185 10.13 -7.20 3.08
N SER A 186 10.91 -6.74 4.05
CA SER A 186 11.17 -7.47 5.29
C SER A 186 10.64 -6.70 6.49
N PHE A 187 9.96 -7.39 7.37
CA PHE A 187 9.56 -6.91 8.70
C PHE A 187 9.40 -8.09 9.66
N ARG A 188 9.59 -7.84 10.95
CA ARG A 188 9.67 -8.89 11.98
C ARG A 188 10.70 -9.97 11.65
N GLY A 189 11.72 -9.64 10.84
CA GLY A 189 12.79 -10.54 10.41
C GLY A 189 12.41 -11.58 9.35
N PHE A 190 11.25 -11.43 8.69
CA PHE A 190 10.80 -12.30 7.60
C PHE A 190 10.51 -11.51 6.34
N SER A 191 10.78 -12.13 5.21
CA SER A 191 10.61 -11.52 3.90
C SER A 191 9.23 -11.82 3.30
N THR A 192 8.72 -10.84 2.55
CA THR A 192 7.50 -10.95 1.75
C THR A 192 7.65 -10.10 0.47
N GLY A 193 6.65 -10.12 -0.40
CA GLY A 193 6.47 -9.17 -1.50
C GLY A 193 5.20 -8.34 -1.29
N VAL A 194 4.77 -7.57 -2.30
CA VAL A 194 3.41 -7.01 -2.35
C VAL A 194 2.48 -8.09 -2.90
N ASN A 195 2.20 -9.07 -2.06
CA ASN A 195 1.53 -10.31 -2.46
C ASN A 195 0.01 -10.21 -2.46
N ALA A 196 -0.56 -9.08 -2.01
CA ALA A 196 -1.99 -8.83 -2.06
C ALA A 196 -2.32 -7.55 -2.84
N ARG A 197 -3.44 -7.59 -3.57
CA ARG A 197 -4.08 -6.45 -4.21
C ARG A 197 -5.59 -6.52 -3.96
N ASN A 198 -6.16 -5.50 -3.33
CA ASN A 198 -7.57 -5.48 -2.93
C ASN A 198 -7.99 -6.75 -2.17
N GLY A 199 -7.10 -7.29 -1.31
CA GLY A 199 -7.33 -8.50 -0.53
C GLY A 199 -7.21 -9.82 -1.28
N MET A 200 -6.95 -9.81 -2.59
CA MET A 200 -6.69 -10.97 -3.43
C MET A 200 -5.19 -11.16 -3.67
N GLU A 201 -4.79 -12.37 -4.05
CA GLU A 201 -3.40 -12.67 -4.43
C GLU A 201 -2.91 -11.74 -5.57
N ASN A 202 -1.70 -11.22 -5.42
CA ASN A 202 -1.03 -10.36 -6.39
C ASN A 202 0.44 -10.77 -6.51
N MET A 203 0.74 -11.65 -7.43
CA MET A 203 2.11 -12.14 -7.62
C MET A 203 2.99 -11.08 -8.26
N THR A 204 4.21 -10.95 -7.74
CA THR A 204 5.21 -9.97 -8.20
C THR A 204 6.65 -10.45 -7.97
N GLY A 205 6.87 -11.75 -8.09
CA GLY A 205 8.18 -12.34 -7.77
C GLY A 205 9.31 -11.93 -8.71
N ARG A 206 9.02 -11.38 -9.90
CA ARG A 206 10.01 -11.07 -10.94
C ARG A 206 9.90 -9.69 -11.56
N SER A 207 8.85 -8.94 -11.23
CA SER A 207 8.60 -7.58 -11.73
C SER A 207 8.45 -6.59 -10.58
N SER A 208 8.67 -5.31 -10.87
CA SER A 208 8.35 -4.22 -9.95
C SER A 208 6.84 -3.92 -9.97
N ILE A 209 6.39 -3.06 -9.06
CA ILE A 209 5.00 -2.61 -8.95
C ILE A 209 4.95 -1.11 -9.06
N SER A 210 3.96 -0.59 -9.80
CA SER A 210 3.65 0.83 -9.82
C SER A 210 2.73 1.22 -8.66
N ILE A 211 2.97 2.39 -8.07
CA ILE A 211 2.07 3.00 -7.07
C ILE A 211 1.08 4.01 -7.68
N ASP A 212 1.10 4.23 -9.00
CA ASP A 212 0.26 5.22 -9.66
C ASP A 212 -1.22 4.91 -9.55
N ASN A 213 -1.56 3.63 -9.47
CA ASN A 213 -2.90 3.14 -9.23
C ASN A 213 -3.19 2.86 -7.74
N ALA A 214 -2.30 3.24 -6.82
CA ALA A 214 -2.50 3.01 -5.39
C ALA A 214 -3.36 4.11 -4.76
N GLU A 215 -4.39 3.71 -4.04
CA GLU A 215 -5.15 4.57 -3.11
C GLU A 215 -4.49 4.57 -1.73
N ARG A 216 -4.01 3.40 -1.28
CA ARG A 216 -3.25 3.19 -0.06
C ARG A 216 -2.49 1.87 -0.10
N ILE A 217 -1.55 1.72 0.81
CA ILE A 217 -0.84 0.46 1.04
C ILE A 217 -1.08 0.03 2.48
N GLU A 218 -1.47 -1.22 2.67
CA GLU A 218 -1.73 -1.80 3.98
C GLU A 218 -0.63 -2.82 4.28
N VAL A 219 0.01 -2.69 5.44
CA VAL A 219 1.04 -3.61 5.93
C VAL A 219 0.50 -4.32 7.16
N LEU A 220 0.07 -5.57 6.97
CA LEU A 220 -0.45 -6.42 8.04
C LEU A 220 0.72 -7.18 8.66
N LYS A 221 0.89 -7.08 9.96
CA LYS A 221 2.02 -7.67 10.67
C LYS A 221 1.67 -9.02 11.29
N GLY A 222 2.62 -9.93 11.24
CA GLY A 222 2.50 -11.30 11.74
C GLY A 222 1.87 -12.28 10.74
N PRO A 223 2.02 -13.59 10.98
CA PRO A 223 1.53 -14.63 10.10
C PRO A 223 0.01 -14.54 9.95
N SER A 224 -0.46 -14.23 8.74
CA SER A 224 -1.87 -13.98 8.42
C SER A 224 -2.47 -15.09 7.55
N GLY A 225 -1.96 -16.32 7.68
CA GLY A 225 -2.39 -17.49 6.90
C GLY A 225 -3.87 -17.79 6.99
N THR A 226 -4.47 -17.58 8.16
CA THR A 226 -5.90 -17.86 8.41
C THR A 226 -6.85 -17.11 7.47
N LEU A 227 -6.57 -15.88 7.09
CA LEU A 227 -7.45 -15.11 6.20
C LEU A 227 -6.95 -15.09 4.75
N PHE A 228 -5.62 -15.14 4.54
CA PHE A 228 -5.04 -14.92 3.21
C PHE A 228 -4.47 -16.20 2.56
N GLY A 229 -4.22 -17.27 3.34
CA GLY A 229 -3.55 -18.47 2.86
C GLY A 229 -2.04 -18.28 2.66
N SER A 230 -1.34 -19.36 2.36
CA SER A 230 0.14 -19.37 2.22
C SER A 230 0.65 -18.69 0.96
N SER A 231 -0.15 -18.61 -0.10
CA SER A 231 0.24 -17.95 -1.35
C SER A 231 0.37 -16.43 -1.22
N VAL A 232 -0.31 -15.83 -0.23
CA VAL A 232 -0.36 -14.38 0.02
C VAL A 232 0.41 -14.01 1.28
N SER A 233 0.27 -14.78 2.36
CA SER A 233 0.86 -14.48 3.66
C SER A 233 2.26 -15.06 3.78
N SER A 234 3.21 -14.24 4.23
CA SER A 234 4.50 -14.70 4.76
C SER A 234 4.43 -14.86 6.29
N PHE A 235 5.51 -15.38 6.90
CA PHE A 235 5.63 -15.44 8.35
C PHE A 235 5.72 -14.05 9.01
N GLY A 236 6.23 -13.05 8.28
CA GLY A 236 6.24 -11.64 8.72
C GLY A 236 4.88 -10.96 8.58
N GLY A 237 4.10 -11.33 7.55
CA GLY A 237 2.78 -10.76 7.30
C GLY A 237 2.42 -10.60 5.82
N VAL A 238 1.57 -9.62 5.53
CA VAL A 238 1.02 -9.33 4.20
C VAL A 238 1.19 -7.84 3.87
N VAL A 239 1.59 -7.55 2.64
CA VAL A 239 1.51 -6.20 2.07
C VAL A 239 0.42 -6.19 1.00
N ASN A 240 -0.63 -5.39 1.24
CA ASN A 240 -1.80 -5.28 0.39
C ASN A 240 -1.83 -3.91 -0.31
N LEU A 241 -1.79 -3.90 -1.63
CA LEU A 241 -1.97 -2.71 -2.44
C LEU A 241 -3.47 -2.49 -2.70
N VAL A 242 -4.04 -1.43 -2.17
CA VAL A 242 -5.42 -1.05 -2.45
C VAL A 242 -5.44 -0.06 -3.58
N THR A 243 -6.14 -0.41 -4.67
CA THR A 243 -6.19 0.40 -5.89
C THR A 243 -7.21 1.53 -5.80
N LYS A 244 -6.97 2.57 -6.58
CA LYS A 244 -7.92 3.67 -6.79
C LYS A 244 -9.17 3.14 -7.49
N LYS A 245 -10.35 3.38 -6.89
CA LYS A 245 -11.65 3.02 -7.47
C LYS A 245 -12.32 4.22 -8.16
N PRO A 246 -13.17 3.98 -9.18
CA PRO A 246 -14.07 5.01 -9.71
C PRO A 246 -14.99 5.57 -8.61
N PHE A 247 -15.33 6.86 -8.73
CA PHE A 247 -16.23 7.55 -7.79
C PHE A 247 -17.17 8.51 -8.51
N GLU A 248 -18.24 8.94 -7.84
CA GLU A 248 -19.17 9.92 -8.37
C GLU A 248 -18.50 11.30 -8.46
N GLY A 249 -18.49 11.88 -9.65
CA GLY A 249 -17.84 13.15 -9.94
C GLY A 249 -16.76 13.04 -11.02
N LYS A 250 -16.42 14.18 -11.59
CA LYS A 250 -15.36 14.29 -12.60
C LYS A 250 -14.06 14.74 -11.93
N LYS A 251 -12.96 14.13 -12.34
CA LYS A 251 -11.62 14.49 -11.89
C LYS A 251 -10.62 14.14 -12.98
N THR A 252 -9.72 15.05 -13.28
CA THR A 252 -8.55 14.78 -14.12
C THR A 252 -7.31 15.36 -13.44
N GLU A 253 -6.30 14.53 -13.24
CA GLU A 253 -4.99 14.96 -12.75
C GLU A 253 -3.92 14.54 -13.74
N VAL A 254 -3.07 15.49 -14.15
CA VAL A 254 -1.87 15.26 -14.96
C VAL A 254 -0.67 15.64 -14.13
N SER A 255 0.26 14.70 -13.93
CA SER A 255 1.42 14.89 -13.08
C SER A 255 2.71 14.61 -13.85
N TYR A 256 3.62 15.57 -13.87
CA TYR A 256 4.97 15.41 -14.40
C TYR A 256 5.98 15.46 -13.26
N THR A 257 6.92 14.52 -13.25
CA THR A 257 8.04 14.51 -12.30
C THR A 257 9.34 14.37 -13.06
N GLY A 258 10.21 15.35 -12.91
CA GLY A 258 11.58 15.35 -13.44
C GLY A 258 12.59 15.33 -12.29
N GLY A 259 13.80 14.86 -12.53
CA GLY A 259 14.80 14.83 -11.47
C GLY A 259 16.19 14.36 -11.86
N SER A 260 17.00 14.12 -10.85
CA SER A 260 18.34 13.57 -10.98
C SER A 260 18.32 12.26 -11.76
N PHE A 261 19.46 11.92 -12.35
CA PHE A 261 19.64 10.71 -13.16
C PHE A 261 18.73 10.65 -14.41
N GLY A 262 18.33 11.83 -14.92
CA GLY A 262 17.47 11.93 -16.11
C GLY A 262 16.08 11.33 -15.89
N LEU A 263 15.57 11.39 -14.67
CA LEU A 263 14.20 11.00 -14.38
C LEU A 263 13.21 11.87 -15.16
N ASN A 264 12.33 11.21 -15.92
CA ASN A 264 11.20 11.82 -16.59
C ASN A 264 10.00 10.88 -16.41
N ARG A 265 8.98 11.35 -15.72
CA ARG A 265 7.76 10.59 -15.42
C ARG A 265 6.53 11.43 -15.66
N LEU A 266 5.62 10.90 -16.48
CA LEU A 266 4.30 11.47 -16.72
C LEU A 266 3.25 10.49 -16.20
N ALA A 267 2.30 10.98 -15.40
CA ALA A 267 1.18 10.19 -14.89
C ALA A 267 -0.15 10.93 -15.11
N LEU A 268 -1.20 10.16 -15.37
CA LEU A 268 -2.55 10.65 -15.62
C LEU A 268 -3.55 9.85 -14.79
N ASP A 269 -4.49 10.54 -14.13
CA ASP A 269 -5.60 9.98 -13.35
C ASP A 269 -6.89 10.66 -13.79
N ILE A 270 -7.75 9.95 -14.52
CA ILE A 270 -9.04 10.44 -15.01
C ILE A 270 -10.14 9.65 -14.33
N ASN A 271 -11.12 10.34 -13.75
CA ASN A 271 -12.34 9.75 -13.21
C ASN A 271 -13.56 10.44 -13.79
N THR A 272 -14.54 9.68 -14.25
CA THR A 272 -15.77 10.22 -14.81
C THR A 272 -16.96 9.27 -14.65
N PRO A 273 -18.14 9.75 -14.26
CA PRO A 273 -19.37 9.02 -14.47
C PRO A 273 -19.63 8.82 -15.96
N LEU A 274 -20.05 7.63 -16.36
CA LEU A 274 -20.43 7.29 -17.74
C LEU A 274 -21.93 7.49 -17.99
N THR A 275 -22.74 7.49 -16.94
CA THR A 275 -24.21 7.68 -17.01
C THR A 275 -24.65 8.84 -16.13
N PRO A 276 -25.71 9.58 -16.50
CA PRO A 276 -26.22 10.71 -15.71
C PRO A 276 -26.70 10.33 -14.31
N ASP A 277 -27.14 9.09 -14.11
CA ASP A 277 -27.61 8.57 -12.82
C ASP A 277 -26.48 8.00 -11.94
N ASN A 278 -25.21 8.15 -12.35
CA ASN A 278 -24.03 7.63 -11.67
C ASN A 278 -24.04 6.10 -11.43
N LYS A 279 -24.79 5.35 -12.24
CA LYS A 279 -24.76 3.87 -12.15
C LYS A 279 -23.48 3.28 -12.73
N ALA A 280 -22.95 3.87 -13.79
CA ALA A 280 -21.68 3.45 -14.39
C ALA A 280 -20.61 4.51 -14.16
N LEU A 281 -19.51 4.11 -13.50
CA LEU A 281 -18.39 4.98 -13.13
C LEU A 281 -17.10 4.40 -13.71
N PHE A 282 -16.28 5.25 -14.31
CA PHE A 282 -15.02 4.86 -14.94
C PHE A 282 -13.85 5.63 -14.35
N ARG A 283 -12.70 4.96 -14.19
CA ARG A 283 -11.43 5.60 -13.84
C ARG A 283 -10.30 5.00 -14.65
N LEU A 284 -9.38 5.83 -15.11
CA LEU A 284 -8.15 5.44 -15.79
C LEU A 284 -6.95 6.02 -15.05
N ASN A 285 -6.02 5.16 -14.66
CA ASN A 285 -4.69 5.55 -14.24
C ASN A 285 -3.68 5.06 -15.27
N THR A 286 -2.78 5.95 -15.71
CA THR A 286 -1.70 5.56 -16.64
C THR A 286 -0.43 6.35 -16.33
N SER A 287 0.72 5.74 -16.58
CA SER A 287 2.00 6.41 -16.42
C SER A 287 3.09 5.86 -17.32
N VAL A 288 4.03 6.74 -17.64
CA VAL A 288 5.30 6.41 -18.33
C VAL A 288 6.43 6.96 -17.49
N ASN A 289 7.45 6.13 -17.26
CA ASN A 289 8.66 6.54 -16.54
C ASN A 289 9.90 6.15 -17.32
N THR A 290 10.90 7.03 -17.34
CA THR A 290 12.25 6.75 -17.83
C THR A 290 13.26 7.40 -16.89
N GLU A 291 14.28 6.64 -16.51
CA GLU A 291 15.39 7.13 -15.71
C GLU A 291 16.67 6.33 -15.98
N LYS A 292 17.81 6.90 -15.68
CA LYS A 292 19.11 6.23 -15.65
C LYS A 292 19.43 5.78 -14.23
N SER A 293 20.35 4.83 -14.10
CA SER A 293 20.94 4.52 -12.80
C SER A 293 21.85 5.65 -12.32
N PHE A 294 22.08 5.73 -11.00
CA PHE A 294 23.16 6.52 -10.43
C PHE A 294 24.55 5.89 -10.67
N LEU A 295 24.57 4.61 -11.03
CA LEU A 295 25.76 3.88 -11.45
C LEU A 295 26.17 4.29 -12.88
N ASP A 296 27.40 3.97 -13.29
CA ASP A 296 27.92 4.26 -14.65
C ASP A 296 27.00 3.73 -15.75
N TYR A 297 26.39 2.57 -15.55
CA TYR A 297 25.47 1.90 -16.45
C TYR A 297 24.22 1.49 -15.70
N GLY A 298 23.10 1.58 -16.38
CA GLY A 298 21.80 1.14 -15.89
C GLY A 298 20.67 2.12 -16.20
N PHE A 299 19.46 1.57 -16.28
CA PHE A 299 18.26 2.34 -16.57
C PHE A 299 17.01 1.64 -16.01
N ASN A 300 15.91 2.38 -15.95
CA ASN A 300 14.58 1.88 -15.65
C ASN A 300 13.55 2.58 -16.53
N LYS A 301 12.77 1.80 -17.30
CA LYS A 301 11.68 2.27 -18.15
C LYS A 301 10.42 1.49 -17.80
N THR A 302 9.34 2.19 -17.50
CA THR A 302 8.07 1.54 -17.15
C THR A 302 6.91 2.19 -17.89
N PHE A 303 5.88 1.38 -18.16
CA PHE A 303 4.61 1.81 -18.70
C PHE A 303 3.49 1.11 -17.96
N LEU A 304 2.53 1.89 -17.46
CA LEU A 304 1.32 1.44 -16.78
C LEU A 304 0.08 1.93 -17.52
N ILE A 305 -0.91 1.04 -17.67
CA ILE A 305 -2.28 1.41 -17.97
C ILE A 305 -3.21 0.56 -17.09
N ALA A 306 -4.10 1.23 -16.33
CA ALA A 306 -4.96 0.61 -15.34
C ALA A 306 -6.37 1.23 -15.38
N PRO A 307 -7.24 0.80 -16.30
CA PRO A 307 -8.65 1.17 -16.33
C PRO A 307 -9.44 0.38 -15.30
N SER A 308 -10.44 1.03 -14.70
CA SER A 308 -11.38 0.42 -13.77
C SER A 308 -12.80 0.92 -14.00
N LEU A 309 -13.79 0.06 -13.73
CA LEU A 309 -15.20 0.31 -13.94
C LEU A 309 -15.99 -0.16 -12.71
N ILE A 310 -16.96 0.64 -12.27
CA ILE A 310 -18.00 0.22 -11.32
C ILE A 310 -19.35 0.37 -12.01
N TYR A 311 -20.20 -0.66 -11.92
CA TYR A 311 -21.56 -0.66 -12.44
C TYR A 311 -22.55 -1.10 -11.36
N LYS A 312 -23.41 -0.18 -10.92
CA LYS A 312 -24.52 -0.43 -10.00
C LYS A 312 -25.69 -1.00 -10.80
N ALA A 313 -25.69 -2.32 -11.00
CA ALA A 313 -26.68 -3.00 -11.86
C ALA A 313 -28.09 -2.88 -11.27
N THR A 314 -28.22 -3.04 -9.95
CA THR A 314 -29.45 -2.82 -9.17
C THR A 314 -29.11 -2.17 -7.85
N ASP A 315 -30.11 -1.87 -7.01
CA ASP A 315 -29.87 -1.38 -5.63
C ASP A 315 -29.17 -2.42 -4.75
N LYS A 316 -29.19 -3.69 -5.15
CA LYS A 316 -28.57 -4.81 -4.40
C LYS A 316 -27.30 -5.35 -5.03
N LEU A 317 -27.06 -5.10 -6.34
CA LEU A 317 -25.95 -5.69 -7.08
C LEU A 317 -25.02 -4.59 -7.63
N THR A 318 -23.78 -4.61 -7.20
CA THR A 318 -22.69 -3.79 -7.74
C THR A 318 -21.63 -4.70 -8.34
N LEU A 319 -21.26 -4.41 -9.58
CA LEU A 319 -20.17 -5.07 -10.31
C LEU A 319 -18.99 -4.10 -10.41
N SER A 320 -17.78 -4.60 -10.24
CA SER A 320 -16.57 -3.82 -10.47
C SER A 320 -15.52 -4.63 -11.22
N ILE A 321 -14.78 -3.94 -12.09
CA ILE A 321 -13.67 -4.49 -12.84
C ILE A 321 -12.48 -3.55 -12.65
N ASP A 322 -11.34 -4.11 -12.27
CA ASP A 322 -10.06 -3.41 -12.10
C ASP A 322 -9.03 -4.19 -12.95
N THR A 323 -8.42 -3.53 -13.92
CA THR A 323 -7.43 -4.15 -14.77
C THR A 323 -6.12 -3.36 -14.76
N GLU A 324 -5.02 -4.05 -15.06
CA GLU A 324 -3.70 -3.44 -15.13
C GLU A 324 -2.83 -4.14 -16.16
N ILE A 325 -2.19 -3.37 -17.03
CA ILE A 325 -1.06 -3.81 -17.84
C ILE A 325 0.15 -3.00 -17.41
N TYR A 326 1.21 -3.68 -17.01
CA TYR A 326 2.44 -3.06 -16.54
C TYR A 326 3.65 -3.69 -17.22
N ASN A 327 4.40 -2.86 -17.93
CA ASN A 327 5.62 -3.24 -18.65
C ASN A 327 6.84 -2.59 -18.00
N VAL A 328 7.90 -3.38 -17.83
CA VAL A 328 9.17 -2.91 -17.25
C VAL A 328 10.30 -3.36 -18.14
N ASN A 329 11.19 -2.44 -18.45
CA ASN A 329 12.48 -2.72 -19.04
C ASN A 329 13.56 -2.00 -18.22
N ASN A 330 14.42 -2.75 -17.56
CA ASN A 330 15.44 -2.19 -16.67
C ASN A 330 16.70 -3.04 -16.61
N THR A 331 17.73 -2.51 -15.98
CA THR A 331 18.90 -3.29 -15.57
C THR A 331 18.70 -3.81 -14.15
N ARG A 332 19.26 -4.99 -13.88
CA ARG A 332 19.25 -5.60 -12.54
C ARG A 332 20.39 -5.09 -11.69
N PRO A 333 20.26 -5.09 -10.35
CA PRO A 333 21.38 -4.79 -9.48
C PRO A 333 22.41 -5.93 -9.48
N THR A 334 23.68 -5.58 -9.25
CA THR A 334 24.76 -6.57 -9.11
C THR A 334 24.72 -7.23 -7.74
N TYR A 335 24.57 -8.53 -7.69
CA TYR A 335 24.46 -9.30 -6.45
C TYR A 335 25.83 -9.90 -6.06
N GLY A 336 26.35 -9.50 -4.90
CA GLY A 336 27.53 -10.13 -4.31
C GLY A 336 27.19 -11.53 -3.79
N ARG A 337 27.67 -12.58 -4.46
CA ARG A 337 27.33 -13.97 -4.12
C ARG A 337 28.14 -14.49 -2.94
N SER A 338 29.42 -14.16 -2.89
CA SER A 338 30.32 -14.54 -1.80
C SER A 338 31.47 -13.56 -1.65
N TYR A 339 32.08 -13.57 -0.48
CA TYR A 339 33.20 -12.72 -0.10
C TYR A 339 34.23 -13.55 0.64
N ALA A 340 35.54 -13.36 0.31
CA ALA A 340 36.61 -14.04 0.98
C ALA A 340 36.73 -13.63 2.46
N PRO A 341 37.31 -14.49 3.33
CA PRO A 341 37.59 -14.12 4.71
C PRO A 341 38.35 -12.80 4.81
N GLY A 342 37.93 -11.92 5.73
CA GLY A 342 38.48 -10.56 5.90
C GLY A 342 37.71 -9.48 5.15
N ILE A 343 36.78 -9.79 4.24
CA ILE A 343 35.82 -8.86 3.66
C ILE A 343 34.51 -9.01 4.41
N THR A 344 34.23 -8.09 5.32
CA THR A 344 33.08 -8.19 6.24
C THR A 344 31.91 -7.30 5.86
N ASN A 345 32.17 -6.30 5.00
CA ASN A 345 31.13 -5.34 4.57
C ASN A 345 31.54 -4.67 3.24
N PRO A 346 30.61 -3.98 2.55
CA PRO A 346 30.91 -3.38 1.24
C PRO A 346 31.98 -2.28 1.27
N THR A 347 32.30 -1.68 2.42
CA THR A 347 33.34 -0.63 2.51
C THR A 347 34.74 -1.17 2.49
N ASP A 348 34.91 -2.47 2.68
CA ASP A 348 36.21 -3.16 2.56
C ASP A 348 36.64 -3.33 1.10
N LEU A 349 35.69 -3.19 0.14
CA LEU A 349 35.93 -3.34 -1.28
C LEU A 349 36.53 -2.07 -1.89
N GLN A 350 37.58 -2.20 -2.68
CA GLN A 350 38.27 -1.08 -3.33
C GLN A 350 37.64 -0.74 -4.70
N ILE A 351 36.33 -0.73 -4.77
CA ILE A 351 35.57 -0.32 -5.97
C ILE A 351 34.86 1.01 -5.72
N ASP A 352 34.87 1.90 -6.73
CA ASP A 352 34.11 3.15 -6.63
C ASP A 352 32.60 2.87 -6.46
N TYR A 353 31.97 3.64 -5.62
CA TYR A 353 30.56 3.48 -5.25
C TYR A 353 29.59 3.52 -6.44
N LYS A 354 29.95 4.24 -7.52
CA LYS A 354 29.13 4.38 -8.74
C LYS A 354 29.57 3.43 -9.86
N LYS A 355 30.60 2.62 -9.63
CA LYS A 355 31.17 1.78 -10.68
C LYS A 355 30.28 0.59 -10.99
N SER A 356 29.98 0.38 -12.27
CA SER A 356 29.28 -0.79 -12.77
C SER A 356 30.26 -1.82 -13.34
N LEU A 357 30.08 -3.07 -12.96
CA LEU A 357 30.86 -4.21 -13.48
C LEU A 357 30.28 -4.78 -14.78
N PHE A 358 29.00 -4.43 -15.06
CA PHE A 358 28.20 -4.94 -16.18
C PHE A 358 27.58 -3.77 -16.94
N HIS A 359 27.44 -3.93 -18.26
CA HIS A 359 26.88 -2.92 -19.14
C HIS A 359 25.34 -2.97 -19.16
N ASP A 360 24.68 -1.89 -19.47
CA ASP A 360 23.22 -1.76 -19.49
C ASP A 360 22.53 -2.42 -20.70
N ASP A 361 23.27 -2.98 -21.66
CA ASP A 361 22.72 -3.86 -22.70
C ASP A 361 22.32 -5.24 -22.18
N LEU A 362 22.74 -5.60 -20.97
CA LEU A 362 22.27 -6.75 -20.20
C LEU A 362 21.00 -6.36 -19.42
N ASP A 363 19.88 -6.25 -20.10
CA ASP A 363 18.61 -5.77 -19.54
C ASP A 363 17.72 -6.92 -19.07
N ALA A 364 16.66 -6.52 -18.36
CA ALA A 364 15.53 -7.37 -18.03
C ALA A 364 14.24 -6.75 -18.56
N LYS A 365 13.43 -7.56 -19.26
CA LYS A 365 12.15 -7.16 -19.82
C LYS A 365 11.05 -8.04 -19.27
N THR A 366 10.14 -7.43 -18.53
CA THR A 366 9.01 -8.10 -17.90
C THR A 366 7.70 -7.39 -18.26
N SER A 367 6.62 -8.15 -18.32
CA SER A 367 5.28 -7.63 -18.49
C SER A 367 4.31 -8.36 -17.57
N SER A 368 3.29 -7.66 -17.08
CA SER A 368 2.18 -8.28 -16.37
C SER A 368 0.84 -7.74 -16.87
N ALA A 369 -0.12 -8.65 -17.04
CA ALA A 369 -1.52 -8.32 -17.26
C ALA A 369 -2.36 -8.88 -16.12
N LYS A 370 -3.20 -8.04 -15.52
CA LYS A 370 -4.01 -8.39 -14.38
C LYS A 370 -5.44 -7.97 -14.58
N ALA A 371 -6.38 -8.80 -14.18
CA ALA A 371 -7.80 -8.50 -14.14
C ALA A 371 -8.38 -8.96 -12.80
N PHE A 372 -9.11 -8.08 -12.15
CA PHE A 372 -9.86 -8.34 -10.92
C PHE A 372 -11.31 -7.96 -11.16
N VAL A 373 -12.19 -8.90 -10.96
CA VAL A 373 -13.64 -8.71 -11.11
C VAL A 373 -14.29 -8.99 -9.77
N GLN A 374 -15.18 -8.12 -9.33
CA GLN A 374 -15.92 -8.26 -8.08
C GLN A 374 -17.40 -8.06 -8.30
N ALA A 375 -18.21 -8.95 -7.76
CA ALA A 375 -19.65 -8.81 -7.66
C ALA A 375 -20.04 -8.75 -6.18
N GLU A 376 -20.64 -7.65 -5.77
CA GLU A 376 -21.19 -7.47 -4.41
C GLU A 376 -22.70 -7.54 -4.49
N TYR A 377 -23.29 -8.46 -3.74
CA TYR A 377 -24.74 -8.65 -3.67
C TYR A 377 -25.25 -8.56 -2.24
N LEU A 378 -26.18 -7.64 -2.00
CA LEU A 378 -26.85 -7.48 -0.71
C LEU A 378 -27.94 -8.56 -0.57
N LEU A 379 -27.63 -9.65 0.15
CA LEU A 379 -28.53 -10.76 0.41
C LEU A 379 -29.70 -10.34 1.30
N ALA A 380 -29.40 -9.60 2.37
CA ALA A 380 -30.35 -8.99 3.30
C ALA A 380 -29.73 -7.72 3.89
N GLU A 381 -30.45 -6.98 4.72
CA GLU A 381 -30.02 -5.69 5.30
C GLU A 381 -28.61 -5.75 5.92
N LYS A 382 -28.26 -6.86 6.58
CA LYS A 382 -26.96 -7.05 7.27
C LYS A 382 -26.17 -8.23 6.72
N TRP A 383 -26.49 -8.71 5.51
CA TRP A 383 -25.83 -9.85 4.89
C TRP A 383 -25.43 -9.53 3.47
N LYS A 384 -24.15 -9.66 3.18
CA LYS A 384 -23.55 -9.37 1.89
C LYS A 384 -22.74 -10.57 1.38
N SER A 385 -22.95 -10.93 0.12
CA SER A 385 -22.11 -11.83 -0.66
C SER A 385 -21.14 -11.00 -1.49
N THR A 386 -19.88 -11.43 -1.54
CA THR A 386 -18.84 -10.82 -2.37
C THR A 386 -18.09 -11.89 -3.12
N THR A 387 -18.41 -12.04 -4.40
CA THR A 387 -17.67 -12.92 -5.31
C THR A 387 -16.52 -12.16 -5.93
N LEU A 388 -15.32 -12.70 -5.86
CA LEU A 388 -14.08 -12.14 -6.38
C LEU A 388 -13.46 -13.12 -7.37
N PHE A 389 -13.08 -12.61 -8.53
CA PHE A 389 -12.30 -13.33 -9.53
C PHE A 389 -11.03 -12.53 -9.83
N SER A 390 -9.89 -13.20 -9.92
CA SER A 390 -8.68 -12.60 -10.44
C SER A 390 -7.98 -13.51 -11.44
N PHE A 391 -7.41 -12.87 -12.45
CA PHE A 391 -6.50 -13.47 -13.41
C PHE A 391 -5.23 -12.63 -13.48
N ILE A 392 -4.07 -13.27 -13.36
CA ILE A 392 -2.77 -12.64 -13.45
C ILE A 392 -1.91 -13.43 -14.42
N ASP A 393 -1.32 -12.74 -15.38
CA ASP A 393 -0.33 -13.25 -16.32
C ASP A 393 0.96 -12.42 -16.18
N GLU A 394 2.02 -13.02 -15.62
CA GLU A 394 3.32 -12.39 -15.48
C GLU A 394 4.32 -13.07 -16.42
N ASN A 395 4.93 -12.29 -17.29
CA ASN A 395 5.87 -12.76 -18.30
C ASN A 395 7.24 -12.12 -18.13
N VAL A 396 8.28 -12.92 -18.20
CA VAL A 396 9.67 -12.49 -18.30
C VAL A 396 10.18 -12.88 -19.68
N ASP A 397 10.30 -11.91 -20.59
CA ASP A 397 10.89 -12.11 -21.90
C ASP A 397 12.36 -12.52 -21.76
N ARG A 398 13.12 -11.72 -21.00
CA ARG A 398 14.50 -11.97 -20.59
C ARG A 398 14.84 -11.24 -19.30
N SER A 399 15.75 -11.78 -18.51
CA SER A 399 16.30 -11.12 -17.34
C SER A 399 17.73 -11.62 -17.10
N TYR A 400 18.71 -10.77 -17.41
CA TYR A 400 20.10 -11.04 -17.04
C TYR A 400 20.31 -10.73 -15.56
N GLN A 401 20.91 -11.65 -14.83
CA GLN A 401 21.23 -11.51 -13.41
C GLN A 401 22.75 -11.56 -13.22
N TYR A 402 23.28 -10.56 -12.51
CA TYR A 402 24.70 -10.33 -12.36
C TYR A 402 25.19 -10.77 -11.00
N TYR A 403 26.26 -11.53 -10.96
CA TYR A 403 26.83 -12.03 -9.73
C TYR A 403 28.32 -11.71 -9.64
N THR A 404 28.74 -11.42 -8.41
CA THR A 404 30.16 -11.23 -8.09
C THR A 404 30.58 -12.16 -6.97
N LEU A 405 31.82 -12.64 -7.07
CA LEU A 405 32.51 -13.41 -6.05
C LEU A 405 33.82 -12.70 -5.77
N TRP A 406 33.97 -12.15 -4.59
CA TRP A 406 35.14 -11.40 -4.19
C TRP A 406 36.15 -12.26 -3.49
N SER A 407 37.30 -12.50 -4.13
CA SER A 407 38.44 -13.28 -3.60
C SER A 407 39.41 -12.41 -2.81
N SER A 408 39.37 -11.09 -2.96
CA SER A 408 40.08 -10.09 -2.15
C SER A 408 39.35 -8.74 -2.28
N PRO A 409 39.72 -7.70 -1.52
CA PRO A 409 39.17 -6.36 -1.68
C PRO A 409 39.29 -5.77 -3.09
N THR A 410 40.20 -6.25 -3.93
CA THR A 410 40.49 -5.77 -5.28
C THR A 410 40.16 -6.76 -6.39
N GLN A 411 40.04 -8.05 -6.08
CA GLN A 411 39.84 -9.11 -7.07
C GLN A 411 38.40 -9.61 -7.03
N VAL A 412 37.72 -9.54 -8.17
CA VAL A 412 36.34 -9.97 -8.31
C VAL A 412 36.15 -10.85 -9.53
N GLN A 413 35.54 -12.02 -9.33
CA GLN A 413 35.02 -12.86 -10.38
C GLN A 413 33.63 -12.39 -10.78
N ARG A 414 33.40 -12.21 -12.10
CA ARG A 414 32.13 -11.79 -12.66
C ARG A 414 31.43 -12.95 -13.35
N SER A 415 30.14 -13.13 -12.99
CA SER A 415 29.34 -14.20 -13.58
C SER A 415 27.93 -13.69 -13.88
N VAL A 416 27.29 -14.32 -14.86
CA VAL A 416 25.94 -13.96 -15.31
C VAL A 416 25.13 -15.22 -15.53
N SER A 417 23.83 -15.13 -15.22
CA SER A 417 22.79 -16.05 -15.67
C SER A 417 21.73 -15.29 -16.46
N ARG A 418 20.92 -16.01 -17.24
CA ARG A 418 19.78 -15.45 -17.95
C ARG A 418 18.52 -16.23 -17.61
N PHE A 419 17.47 -15.54 -17.22
CA PHE A 419 16.11 -16.07 -17.03
C PHE A 419 15.19 -15.54 -18.11
N GLY A 420 14.34 -16.40 -18.67
CA GLY A 420 13.39 -16.11 -19.76
C GLY A 420 13.55 -17.12 -20.91
N SER A 421 12.47 -17.42 -21.63
CA SER A 421 11.11 -16.92 -21.39
C SER A 421 10.47 -17.63 -20.18
N ILE A 422 9.84 -16.87 -19.32
CA ILE A 422 9.09 -17.40 -18.16
C ILE A 422 7.68 -16.84 -18.24
N SER A 423 6.69 -17.71 -18.08
CA SER A 423 5.29 -17.30 -17.93
C SER A 423 4.73 -17.89 -16.64
N ASN A 424 4.07 -17.08 -15.83
CA ASN A 424 3.34 -17.51 -14.64
C ASN A 424 1.91 -17.00 -14.73
N GLN A 425 0.95 -17.92 -14.75
CA GLN A 425 -0.47 -17.61 -14.82
C GLN A 425 -1.17 -18.09 -13.54
N PHE A 426 -1.99 -17.20 -12.97
CA PHE A 426 -2.77 -17.47 -11.76
C PHE A 426 -4.22 -17.10 -12.02
N THR A 427 -5.12 -18.01 -11.68
CA THR A 427 -6.55 -17.76 -11.61
C THR A 427 -7.01 -18.02 -10.19
N ASN A 428 -7.80 -17.10 -9.63
CA ASN A 428 -8.31 -17.22 -8.28
C ASN A 428 -9.79 -16.83 -8.27
N ILE A 429 -10.65 -17.67 -7.67
CA ILE A 429 -12.06 -17.39 -7.43
C ILE A 429 -12.31 -17.50 -5.94
N GLN A 430 -12.92 -16.48 -5.36
CA GLN A 430 -13.21 -16.41 -3.94
C GLN A 430 -14.63 -15.93 -3.72
N GLU A 431 -15.33 -16.56 -2.79
CA GLU A 431 -16.63 -16.10 -2.28
C GLU A 431 -16.49 -15.77 -0.80
N ASN A 432 -17.02 -14.63 -0.39
CA ASN A 432 -17.14 -14.20 1.00
C ASN A 432 -18.59 -13.85 1.30
N ILE A 433 -19.13 -14.42 2.35
CA ILE A 433 -20.42 -14.05 2.93
C ILE A 433 -20.14 -13.36 4.27
N ASN A 434 -20.45 -12.08 4.35
CA ASN A 434 -20.37 -11.30 5.56
C ASN A 434 -21.76 -11.06 6.13
N GLY A 435 -21.94 -11.26 7.43
CA GLY A 435 -23.22 -11.05 8.09
C GLY A 435 -23.10 -10.58 9.53
N GLU A 436 -24.10 -9.84 9.99
CA GLU A 436 -24.22 -9.43 11.38
C GLU A 436 -25.52 -9.98 11.98
N PHE A 437 -25.42 -10.58 13.16
CA PHE A 437 -26.58 -11.09 13.90
C PHE A 437 -26.34 -11.01 15.42
N ALA A 438 -27.34 -11.32 16.22
CA ALA A 438 -27.25 -11.38 17.68
C ALA A 438 -27.81 -12.69 18.24
N THR A 439 -27.16 -13.22 19.27
CA THR A 439 -27.62 -14.34 20.08
C THR A 439 -27.86 -13.83 21.50
N GLY A 440 -29.11 -13.46 21.79
CA GLY A 440 -29.42 -12.72 23.00
C GLY A 440 -28.75 -11.33 23.01
N SER A 441 -27.94 -11.05 24.02
CA SER A 441 -27.19 -9.79 24.15
C SER A 441 -25.85 -9.82 23.42
N ILE A 442 -25.40 -10.97 22.93
CA ILE A 442 -24.11 -11.15 22.25
C ILE A 442 -24.28 -10.79 20.77
N LYS A 443 -23.41 -9.91 20.25
CA LYS A 443 -23.40 -9.51 18.83
C LYS A 443 -22.30 -10.25 18.09
N HIS A 444 -22.58 -10.66 16.86
CA HIS A 444 -21.68 -11.40 15.98
C HIS A 444 -21.47 -10.64 14.67
N LYS A 445 -20.21 -10.58 14.21
CA LYS A 445 -19.85 -10.24 12.83
C LYS A 445 -19.19 -11.47 12.23
N LEU A 446 -19.89 -12.12 11.31
CA LEU A 446 -19.49 -13.40 10.74
C LEU A 446 -18.96 -13.21 9.32
N LEU A 447 -17.87 -13.89 9.01
CA LEU A 447 -17.34 -14.12 7.67
C LEU A 447 -17.30 -15.62 7.40
N LEU A 448 -17.90 -16.04 6.30
CA LEU A 448 -17.72 -17.39 5.73
C LEU A 448 -17.10 -17.23 4.35
N GLY A 449 -16.11 -18.05 4.03
CA GLY A 449 -15.44 -17.92 2.73
C GLY A 449 -14.98 -19.25 2.16
N VAL A 450 -14.97 -19.30 0.83
CA VAL A 450 -14.36 -20.36 0.03
C VAL A 450 -13.44 -19.73 -1.00
N ASN A 451 -12.37 -20.43 -1.36
CA ASN A 451 -11.41 -19.96 -2.35
C ASN A 451 -10.89 -21.14 -3.17
N TYR A 452 -10.79 -20.95 -4.48
CA TYR A 452 -10.12 -21.86 -5.40
C TYR A 452 -9.06 -21.11 -6.18
N ARG A 453 -7.84 -21.62 -6.17
CA ARG A 453 -6.69 -21.08 -6.89
C ARG A 453 -6.11 -22.13 -7.82
N PHE A 454 -5.78 -21.72 -9.04
CA PHE A 454 -5.05 -22.52 -9.99
C PHE A 454 -3.85 -21.73 -10.51
N SER A 455 -2.69 -22.38 -10.60
CA SER A 455 -1.49 -21.80 -11.22
C SER A 455 -0.84 -22.76 -12.18
N LYS A 456 -0.28 -22.20 -13.26
CA LYS A 456 0.52 -22.88 -14.26
C LYS A 456 1.63 -21.98 -14.76
N GLY A 457 2.67 -22.54 -15.33
CA GLY A 457 3.75 -21.71 -15.85
C GLY A 457 4.73 -22.47 -16.75
N THR A 458 5.68 -21.71 -17.27
CA THR A 458 6.86 -22.20 -17.96
C THR A 458 8.09 -21.54 -17.35
N PHE A 459 9.21 -22.26 -17.30
CA PHE A 459 10.42 -21.74 -16.69
C PHE A 459 11.63 -22.11 -17.54
N ASN A 460 12.21 -21.09 -18.20
CA ASN A 460 13.45 -21.25 -18.97
C ASN A 460 14.55 -20.41 -18.32
N TYR A 461 15.72 -20.97 -18.22
CA TYR A 461 16.89 -20.23 -17.75
C TYR A 461 18.18 -20.78 -18.35
N ALA A 462 19.20 -19.94 -18.44
CA ALA A 462 20.58 -20.34 -18.66
C ALA A 462 21.35 -20.24 -17.35
N ALA A 463 22.00 -21.34 -16.98
CA ALA A 463 22.75 -21.46 -15.74
C ALA A 463 23.86 -20.42 -15.64
N THR A 464 24.25 -20.10 -14.40
CA THR A 464 25.30 -19.11 -14.13
C THR A 464 26.63 -19.54 -14.75
N LYS A 465 27.25 -18.67 -15.55
CA LYS A 465 28.60 -18.83 -16.11
C LYS A 465 29.53 -17.76 -15.57
N VAL A 466 30.71 -18.18 -15.16
CA VAL A 466 31.85 -17.30 -14.90
C VAL A 466 32.36 -16.80 -16.25
N LEU A 467 32.55 -15.49 -16.35
CA LEU A 467 33.04 -14.86 -17.58
C LEU A 467 34.48 -14.44 -17.47
N ASP A 468 34.88 -13.85 -16.35
CA ASP A 468 36.26 -13.45 -16.05
C ASP A 468 36.51 -13.18 -14.57
N THR A 469 37.76 -12.87 -14.24
CA THR A 469 38.19 -12.32 -12.95
C THR A 469 39.02 -11.08 -13.23
N ILE A 470 38.70 -9.99 -12.54
CA ILE A 470 39.36 -8.69 -12.74
C ILE A 470 39.88 -8.10 -11.44
N ASP A 471 40.87 -7.23 -11.56
CA ASP A 471 41.30 -6.31 -10.50
C ASP A 471 40.61 -4.97 -10.69
N VAL A 472 39.71 -4.59 -9.74
CA VAL A 472 38.93 -3.37 -9.84
C VAL A 472 39.72 -2.08 -9.69
N THR A 473 40.98 -2.16 -9.25
CA THR A 473 41.89 -1.00 -9.16
C THR A 473 42.55 -0.69 -10.48
N LYS A 474 42.46 -1.60 -11.47
CA LYS A 474 42.95 -1.44 -12.83
C LYS A 474 41.83 -1.08 -13.81
N PRO A 475 42.12 -0.47 -14.94
CA PRO A 475 41.13 -0.26 -15.99
C PRO A 475 40.50 -1.60 -16.45
N PHE A 476 39.19 -1.67 -16.49
CA PHE A 476 38.46 -2.83 -17.00
C PHE A 476 37.24 -2.40 -17.84
N ASN A 477 36.79 -3.28 -18.70
CA ASN A 477 35.57 -3.08 -19.47
C ASN A 477 34.37 -3.77 -18.76
N PRO A 478 33.19 -3.15 -18.77
CA PRO A 478 31.97 -3.81 -18.30
C PRO A 478 31.62 -5.00 -19.23
N ILE A 479 31.12 -6.07 -18.67
CA ILE A 479 30.62 -7.21 -19.43
C ILE A 479 29.42 -6.80 -20.27
N ARG A 480 29.42 -7.21 -21.55
CA ARG A 480 28.38 -6.89 -22.52
C ARG A 480 27.55 -8.10 -22.92
N LYS A 481 26.33 -7.87 -23.38
CA LYS A 481 25.37 -8.87 -23.83
C LYS A 481 25.97 -9.86 -24.83
N LYS A 482 26.73 -9.42 -25.83
CA LYS A 482 27.35 -10.29 -26.83
C LYS A 482 28.27 -11.36 -26.20
N GLN A 483 29.02 -11.00 -25.16
CA GLN A 483 29.90 -11.93 -24.46
C GLN A 483 29.08 -12.98 -23.66
N VAL A 484 28.00 -12.54 -23.03
CA VAL A 484 27.13 -13.39 -22.23
C VAL A 484 26.36 -14.36 -23.10
N ASP A 485 25.70 -13.90 -24.16
CA ASP A 485 24.92 -14.75 -25.06
C ASP A 485 25.77 -15.82 -25.76
N ALA A 486 27.04 -15.54 -26.00
CA ALA A 486 27.97 -16.55 -26.54
C ALA A 486 28.38 -17.64 -25.54
N ALA A 487 28.23 -17.37 -24.23
CA ALA A 487 28.64 -18.26 -23.15
C ALA A 487 27.49 -19.06 -22.53
N LEU A 488 26.26 -18.58 -22.67
CA LEU A 488 25.08 -19.17 -22.04
C LEU A 488 24.34 -20.13 -22.96
N ALA A 489 23.84 -21.23 -22.40
CA ALA A 489 22.96 -22.18 -23.04
C ALA A 489 21.63 -22.23 -22.26
N ASP A 490 20.51 -22.04 -22.95
CA ASP A 490 19.19 -22.10 -22.33
C ASP A 490 18.79 -23.55 -22.03
N GLN A 491 18.11 -23.70 -20.90
CA GLN A 491 17.48 -24.93 -20.44
C GLN A 491 16.00 -24.64 -20.15
N SER A 492 15.14 -25.58 -20.50
CA SER A 492 13.70 -25.50 -20.24
C SER A 492 13.31 -26.49 -19.14
N PHE A 493 12.47 -26.04 -18.24
CA PHE A 493 11.94 -26.85 -17.14
C PHE A 493 10.43 -26.80 -17.13
N GLY A 494 9.80 -27.94 -16.95
CA GLY A 494 8.38 -28.02 -16.65
C GLY A 494 8.10 -27.39 -15.29
N VAL A 495 7.00 -26.66 -15.19
CA VAL A 495 6.44 -26.18 -13.94
C VAL A 495 5.16 -26.94 -13.68
N PRO A 496 5.06 -27.75 -12.62
CA PRO A 496 3.84 -28.48 -12.33
C PRO A 496 2.67 -27.55 -12.04
N ASP A 497 1.48 -27.91 -12.55
CA ASP A 497 0.25 -27.22 -12.19
C ASP A 497 -0.06 -27.40 -10.71
N GLU A 498 -0.43 -26.31 -10.04
CA GLU A 498 -0.84 -26.31 -8.65
C GLU A 498 -2.29 -25.85 -8.50
N GLN A 499 -3.04 -26.52 -7.65
CA GLN A 499 -4.39 -26.17 -7.26
C GLN A 499 -4.47 -26.06 -5.75
N ILE A 500 -5.18 -25.02 -5.28
CA ILE A 500 -5.45 -24.83 -3.85
C ILE A 500 -6.95 -24.62 -3.68
N PHE A 501 -7.56 -25.47 -2.87
CA PHE A 501 -8.93 -25.28 -2.42
C PHE A 501 -8.93 -24.92 -0.94
N SER A 502 -9.69 -23.89 -0.57
CA SER A 502 -9.71 -23.38 0.79
C SER A 502 -11.11 -23.09 1.28
N VAL A 503 -11.33 -23.36 2.57
CA VAL A 503 -12.56 -22.99 3.30
C VAL A 503 -12.13 -22.25 4.56
N TYR A 504 -12.78 -21.14 4.89
CA TYR A 504 -12.49 -20.39 6.11
C TYR A 504 -13.72 -19.74 6.71
N ALA A 505 -13.66 -19.56 8.02
CA ALA A 505 -14.66 -18.84 8.78
C ALA A 505 -13.99 -17.91 9.79
N SER A 506 -14.60 -16.78 10.08
CA SER A 506 -14.18 -15.88 11.15
C SER A 506 -15.41 -15.25 11.81
N ASP A 507 -15.47 -15.26 13.14
CA ASP A 507 -16.52 -14.61 13.91
C ASP A 507 -15.91 -13.62 14.90
N VAL A 508 -16.38 -12.38 14.88
CA VAL A 508 -16.09 -11.38 15.89
C VAL A 508 -17.27 -11.30 16.83
N ILE A 509 -17.07 -11.86 18.04
CA ILE A 509 -18.07 -12.01 19.07
C ILE A 509 -17.93 -10.88 20.08
N SER A 510 -18.89 -9.96 20.14
CA SER A 510 -18.97 -8.90 21.14
C SER A 510 -19.78 -9.34 22.33
N PHE A 511 -19.12 -9.72 23.44
CA PHE A 511 -19.75 -10.14 24.68
C PHE A 511 -20.37 -8.96 25.43
N THR A 512 -19.71 -7.80 25.36
CA THR A 512 -20.18 -6.54 25.91
C THR A 512 -19.82 -5.41 24.94
N ASP A 513 -20.22 -4.18 25.24
CA ASP A 513 -19.83 -3.00 24.48
C ASP A 513 -18.32 -2.68 24.53
N ARG A 514 -17.54 -3.41 25.35
CA ARG A 514 -16.09 -3.19 25.54
C ARG A 514 -15.25 -4.45 25.33
N LEU A 515 -15.84 -5.64 25.43
CA LEU A 515 -15.11 -6.91 25.34
C LEU A 515 -15.56 -7.68 24.10
N SER A 516 -14.62 -7.97 23.23
CA SER A 516 -14.85 -8.81 22.05
C SER A 516 -13.74 -9.85 21.85
N ALA A 517 -14.08 -10.95 21.20
CA ALA A 517 -13.15 -11.97 20.76
C ALA A 517 -13.30 -12.20 19.25
N MET A 518 -12.20 -12.50 18.59
CA MET A 518 -12.17 -12.97 17.20
C MET A 518 -11.73 -14.42 17.18
N LEU A 519 -12.54 -15.27 16.56
CA LEU A 519 -12.26 -16.69 16.34
C LEU A 519 -12.23 -16.92 14.84
N SER A 520 -11.11 -17.43 14.31
CA SER A 520 -11.01 -17.70 12.88
C SER A 520 -10.31 -19.04 12.63
N LEU A 521 -10.73 -19.71 11.58
CA LEU A 521 -10.16 -20.99 11.16
C LEU A 521 -10.14 -21.06 9.64
N ARG A 522 -9.05 -21.60 9.07
CA ARG A 522 -8.90 -21.87 7.65
C ARG A 522 -8.33 -23.26 7.42
N LEU A 523 -8.88 -23.94 6.44
CA LEU A 523 -8.39 -25.20 5.91
C LEU A 523 -8.02 -25.01 4.44
N ASP A 524 -6.78 -25.36 4.07
CA ASP A 524 -6.30 -25.37 2.70
C ASP A 524 -5.93 -26.78 2.29
N ASN A 525 -6.32 -27.17 1.08
CA ASN A 525 -5.89 -28.39 0.43
C ASN A 525 -5.09 -28.05 -0.84
N PHE A 526 -3.84 -28.46 -0.86
CA PHE A 526 -2.87 -28.25 -1.95
C PHE A 526 -2.75 -29.50 -2.78
N VAL A 527 -2.88 -29.37 -4.08
CA VAL A 527 -2.69 -30.47 -5.03
C VAL A 527 -1.72 -30.01 -6.10
N GLN A 528 -0.56 -30.63 -6.19
CA GLN A 528 0.39 -30.47 -7.29
C GLN A 528 0.41 -31.75 -8.12
N LYS A 529 0.23 -31.63 -9.42
CA LYS A 529 0.29 -32.76 -10.34
C LYS A 529 1.73 -33.21 -10.54
N LYS A 530 1.93 -34.50 -10.77
CA LYS A 530 3.22 -35.03 -11.22
C LYS A 530 3.54 -34.46 -12.60
N LEU A 531 4.80 -34.05 -12.80
CA LEU A 531 5.31 -33.59 -14.08
C LEU A 531 6.77 -34.06 -14.22
N GLU A 532 7.03 -34.90 -15.24
CA GLU A 532 8.36 -35.44 -15.50
C GLU A 532 9.00 -36.06 -14.23
N ASP A 533 10.16 -35.55 -13.81
CA ASP A 533 10.87 -35.97 -12.60
C ASP A 533 10.39 -35.32 -11.30
N THR A 534 9.39 -34.43 -11.37
CA THR A 534 8.80 -33.79 -10.19
C THR A 534 7.59 -34.59 -9.71
N GLU A 535 7.69 -35.22 -8.55
CA GLU A 535 6.57 -35.96 -7.95
C GLU A 535 5.44 -35.02 -7.55
N GLY A 536 4.21 -35.49 -7.83
CA GLY A 536 3.00 -34.81 -7.37
C GLY A 536 2.75 -35.06 -5.88
N TYR A 537 2.01 -34.15 -5.26
CA TYR A 537 1.61 -34.30 -3.86
C TYR A 537 0.24 -33.70 -3.57
N ASN A 538 -0.37 -34.20 -2.49
CA ASN A 538 -1.58 -33.64 -1.91
C ASN A 538 -1.34 -33.39 -0.42
N GLN A 539 -1.56 -32.15 0.02
CA GLN A 539 -1.27 -31.73 1.38
C GLN A 539 -2.36 -30.83 1.93
N THR A 540 -2.70 -31.02 3.21
CA THR A 540 -3.71 -30.21 3.89
C THR A 540 -3.07 -29.44 5.04
N ALA A 541 -3.41 -28.16 5.17
CA ALA A 541 -2.96 -27.29 6.24
C ALA A 541 -4.15 -26.64 6.96
N LEU A 542 -4.07 -26.59 8.28
CA LEU A 542 -5.05 -25.93 9.14
C LEU A 542 -4.41 -24.72 9.82
N SER A 543 -5.06 -23.56 9.74
CA SER A 543 -4.57 -22.30 10.30
C SER A 543 -5.62 -21.64 11.19
N PRO A 544 -5.48 -21.72 12.53
CA PRO A 544 -6.34 -21.01 13.48
C PRO A 544 -5.83 -19.58 13.75
N LYS A 545 -6.76 -18.70 14.15
CA LYS A 545 -6.48 -17.37 14.69
C LYS A 545 -7.44 -17.07 15.83
N LEU A 546 -6.90 -16.63 16.95
CA LEU A 546 -7.66 -16.22 18.13
C LEU A 546 -7.25 -14.78 18.47
N GLY A 547 -8.21 -13.94 18.83
CA GLY A 547 -7.94 -12.57 19.26
C GLY A 547 -8.90 -12.15 20.37
N LEU A 548 -8.41 -11.36 21.30
CA LEU A 548 -9.19 -10.74 22.35
C LEU A 548 -8.94 -9.24 22.35
N VAL A 549 -9.99 -8.44 22.47
CA VAL A 549 -9.93 -7.00 22.55
C VAL A 549 -10.78 -6.52 23.72
N TYR A 550 -10.18 -5.65 24.55
CA TYR A 550 -10.87 -4.96 25.63
C TYR A 550 -10.70 -3.46 25.53
N GLU A 551 -11.79 -2.72 25.28
CA GLU A 551 -11.79 -1.26 25.27
C GLU A 551 -11.80 -0.73 26.71
N VAL A 552 -10.62 -0.36 27.21
CA VAL A 552 -10.44 0.26 28.54
C VAL A 552 -11.19 1.60 28.59
N VAL A 553 -11.02 2.41 27.52
CA VAL A 553 -11.78 3.62 27.30
C VAL A 553 -12.51 3.48 25.98
N LYS A 554 -13.84 3.46 26.02
CA LYS A 554 -14.69 3.21 24.85
C LYS A 554 -14.36 4.17 23.71
N ASN A 555 -14.14 3.62 22.49
CA ASN A 555 -13.75 4.33 21.27
C ASN A 555 -12.44 5.14 21.37
N GLN A 556 -11.59 4.93 22.37
CA GLN A 556 -10.32 5.65 22.52
C GLN A 556 -9.12 4.76 22.82
N VAL A 557 -9.24 3.80 23.72
CA VAL A 557 -8.11 2.96 24.17
C VAL A 557 -8.55 1.50 24.23
N SER A 558 -7.88 0.65 23.49
CA SER A 558 -8.07 -0.81 23.57
C SER A 558 -6.76 -1.53 23.89
N LEU A 559 -6.88 -2.55 24.76
CA LEU A 559 -5.88 -3.59 24.92
C LEU A 559 -6.25 -4.76 24.02
N PHE A 560 -5.27 -5.41 23.44
CA PHE A 560 -5.51 -6.61 22.63
C PHE A 560 -4.46 -7.67 22.89
N GLY A 561 -4.85 -8.92 22.67
CA GLY A 561 -3.96 -10.05 22.58
C GLY A 561 -4.40 -10.98 21.46
N ASN A 562 -3.45 -11.62 20.78
CA ASN A 562 -3.78 -12.57 19.74
C ASN A 562 -2.83 -13.78 19.72
N TYR A 563 -3.37 -14.89 19.24
CA TYR A 563 -2.62 -16.01 18.69
C TYR A 563 -2.91 -16.07 17.19
N MET A 564 -1.88 -16.10 16.38
CA MET A 564 -1.98 -16.17 14.92
C MET A 564 -1.07 -17.29 14.40
N ASN A 565 -1.58 -18.01 13.40
CA ASN A 565 -0.85 -19.04 12.71
C ASN A 565 -0.74 -18.71 11.22
N GLY A 566 0.43 -18.97 10.65
CA GLY A 566 0.69 -18.96 9.22
C GLY A 566 1.43 -20.22 8.83
N PHE A 567 1.37 -20.59 7.58
CA PHE A 567 2.05 -21.78 7.09
C PHE A 567 2.60 -21.54 5.68
N GLN A 568 3.63 -22.32 5.35
CA GLN A 568 4.15 -22.43 3.99
C GLN A 568 4.12 -23.90 3.58
N ASN A 569 3.62 -24.14 2.38
CA ASN A 569 3.59 -25.44 1.78
C ASN A 569 4.98 -25.81 1.21
N SER A 570 5.34 -27.09 1.27
CA SER A 570 6.60 -27.59 0.76
C SER A 570 6.36 -28.90 0.00
N GLY A 571 6.84 -28.97 -1.23
CA GLY A 571 6.79 -30.17 -2.04
C GLY A 571 7.68 -31.30 -1.48
N PRO A 572 7.52 -32.54 -1.97
CA PRO A 572 8.34 -33.66 -1.56
C PRO A 572 9.81 -33.47 -1.97
N VAL A 573 10.73 -34.11 -1.25
CA VAL A 573 12.18 -34.03 -1.49
C VAL A 573 12.74 -35.44 -1.65
N ASN A 574 13.53 -35.64 -2.71
CA ASN A 574 14.28 -36.88 -2.89
C ASN A 574 15.46 -36.94 -1.91
N GLN A 575 15.58 -38.05 -1.18
CA GLN A 575 16.67 -38.29 -0.24
C GLN A 575 17.89 -38.90 -0.93
N PRO A 576 19.09 -38.84 -0.34
CA PRO A 576 20.31 -39.40 -0.90
C PRO A 576 20.24 -40.93 -1.16
N ASP A 577 19.42 -41.65 -0.40
CA ASP A 577 19.18 -43.09 -0.53
C ASP A 577 18.14 -43.46 -1.60
N GLY A 578 17.60 -42.43 -2.33
CA GLY A 578 16.56 -42.61 -3.35
C GLY A 578 15.13 -42.68 -2.79
N THR A 579 14.94 -42.60 -1.49
CA THR A 579 13.58 -42.51 -0.90
C THR A 579 12.99 -41.11 -1.06
N LEU A 580 11.65 -41.02 -1.13
CA LEU A 580 10.91 -39.77 -1.22
C LEU A 580 10.43 -39.37 0.16
N LEU A 581 10.84 -38.19 0.66
CA LEU A 581 10.32 -37.60 1.86
C LEU A 581 9.14 -36.67 1.53
N ILE A 582 7.95 -37.01 1.99
CA ILE A 582 6.77 -36.14 1.94
C ILE A 582 6.87 -35.14 3.08
N LEU A 583 7.09 -33.87 2.76
CA LEU A 583 7.20 -32.79 3.74
C LEU A 583 5.82 -32.41 4.28
N LYS A 584 5.76 -31.93 5.53
CA LYS A 584 4.59 -31.27 6.13
C LYS A 584 4.68 -29.77 5.91
N PRO A 585 3.55 -29.02 5.99
CA PRO A 585 3.64 -27.55 5.99
C PRO A 585 4.55 -27.06 7.12
N VAL A 586 5.37 -26.05 6.82
CA VAL A 586 6.13 -25.33 7.85
C VAL A 586 5.23 -24.29 8.47
N TYR A 587 5.10 -24.31 9.79
CA TYR A 587 4.20 -23.40 10.52
C TYR A 587 4.97 -22.31 11.24
N ALA A 588 4.40 -21.09 11.24
CA ALA A 588 4.78 -20.00 12.11
C ALA A 588 3.65 -19.72 13.10
N ASN A 589 3.94 -19.78 14.38
CA ASN A 589 3.03 -19.50 15.47
C ASN A 589 3.41 -18.19 16.15
N GLN A 590 2.45 -17.26 16.26
CA GLN A 590 2.67 -15.96 16.89
C GLN A 590 1.78 -15.80 18.11
N TYR A 591 2.37 -15.24 19.18
CA TYR A 591 1.65 -14.59 20.27
C TYR A 591 1.97 -13.11 20.25
N GLU A 592 0.96 -12.26 20.31
CA GLU A 592 1.11 -10.82 20.29
C GLU A 592 0.15 -10.17 21.28
N GLY A 593 0.61 -9.13 21.96
CA GLY A 593 -0.22 -8.30 22.83
C GLY A 593 0.21 -6.84 22.75
N GLY A 594 -0.77 -5.95 22.95
CA GLY A 594 -0.48 -4.53 22.81
C GLY A 594 -1.63 -3.61 23.19
N VAL A 595 -1.38 -2.32 22.96
CA VAL A 595 -2.34 -1.24 23.19
C VAL A 595 -2.52 -0.42 21.91
N LYS A 596 -3.76 -0.05 21.63
CA LYS A 596 -4.13 0.89 20.57
C LYS A 596 -4.85 2.08 21.18
N VAL A 597 -4.48 3.27 20.73
CA VAL A 597 -5.03 4.53 21.22
C VAL A 597 -5.48 5.37 20.03
N GLU A 598 -6.72 5.83 20.05
CA GLU A 598 -7.27 6.82 19.11
C GLU A 598 -7.93 7.92 19.94
N THR A 599 -7.42 9.15 19.91
CA THR A 599 -7.90 10.24 20.77
C THR A 599 -7.80 11.58 20.06
N LEU A 600 -8.08 12.68 20.78
CA LEU A 600 -8.14 14.05 20.25
C LEU A 600 -9.10 14.13 19.04
N SER A 601 -10.33 13.62 19.20
CA SER A 601 -11.31 13.57 18.10
C SER A 601 -10.75 12.89 16.85
N LYS A 602 -10.05 11.77 17.02
CA LYS A 602 -9.34 11.00 15.96
C LYS A 602 -8.20 11.75 15.29
N LYS A 603 -7.61 12.76 15.95
CA LYS A 603 -6.38 13.45 15.48
C LYS A 603 -5.09 12.79 15.93
N LEU A 604 -5.17 11.71 16.69
CA LEU A 604 -4.04 10.91 17.16
C LEU A 604 -4.39 9.43 17.08
N SER A 605 -3.50 8.65 16.50
CA SER A 605 -3.55 7.18 16.47
C SER A 605 -2.18 6.63 16.85
N THR A 606 -2.14 5.75 17.87
CA THR A 606 -0.90 5.11 18.32
C THR A 606 -1.16 3.62 18.51
N THR A 607 -0.17 2.81 18.17
CA THR A 607 -0.14 1.37 18.44
C THR A 607 1.21 1.01 19.01
N LEU A 608 1.22 0.26 20.09
CA LEU A 608 2.40 -0.38 20.67
C LEU A 608 2.09 -1.85 20.88
N SER A 609 2.95 -2.74 20.38
CA SER A 609 2.79 -4.18 20.57
C SER A 609 4.11 -4.88 20.82
N TYR A 610 4.05 -5.98 21.55
CA TYR A 610 5.10 -6.99 21.69
C TYR A 610 4.64 -8.27 20.98
N TYR A 611 5.53 -8.89 20.20
CA TYR A 611 5.28 -10.13 19.49
C TYR A 611 6.36 -11.17 19.75
N ASN A 612 5.98 -12.45 19.59
CA ASN A 612 6.88 -13.60 19.56
C ASN A 612 6.38 -14.56 18.48
N ILE A 613 7.19 -14.77 17.44
CA ILE A 613 6.91 -15.68 16.33
C ILE A 613 7.89 -16.83 16.40
N THR A 614 7.39 -18.06 16.43
CA THR A 614 8.19 -19.28 16.38
C THR A 614 7.88 -20.03 15.09
N ILE A 615 8.92 -20.31 14.31
CA ILE A 615 8.85 -21.26 13.19
C ILE A 615 9.34 -22.59 13.71
N ASP A 616 8.49 -23.60 13.59
CA ASP A 616 8.82 -24.98 13.90
C ASP A 616 8.74 -25.83 12.63
N ASN A 617 9.49 -26.93 12.60
CA ASN A 617 9.57 -27.86 11.47
C ASN A 617 10.13 -27.22 10.18
N ALA A 618 10.98 -26.21 10.29
CA ALA A 618 11.72 -25.72 9.13
C ALA A 618 12.56 -26.87 8.53
N ILE A 619 12.66 -26.88 7.19
CA ILE A 619 13.43 -27.90 6.49
C ILE A 619 14.92 -27.59 6.69
N ARG A 620 15.68 -28.60 7.08
CA ARG A 620 17.14 -28.54 7.12
C ARG A 620 17.75 -29.82 6.52
N THR A 621 18.99 -29.74 6.11
CA THR A 621 19.76 -30.86 5.59
C THR A 621 20.79 -31.29 6.64
N THR A 622 20.88 -32.58 6.94
CA THR A 622 21.86 -33.15 7.84
C THR A 622 23.27 -33.27 7.15
N PRO A 623 24.38 -33.43 7.90
CA PRO A 623 25.73 -33.53 7.30
C PRO A 623 25.86 -34.64 6.26
N ASP A 624 25.11 -35.72 6.36
CA ASP A 624 25.02 -36.83 5.42
C ASP A 624 24.05 -36.59 4.26
N GLY A 625 23.50 -35.36 4.15
CA GLY A 625 22.70 -34.90 3.00
C GLY A 625 21.21 -35.19 3.09
N PHE A 626 20.71 -35.82 4.15
CA PHE A 626 19.29 -36.07 4.32
C PHE A 626 18.52 -34.81 4.70
N SER A 627 17.38 -34.57 4.07
CA SER A 627 16.44 -33.54 4.47
C SER A 627 15.60 -34.00 5.65
N VAL A 628 15.48 -33.16 6.68
CA VAL A 628 14.65 -33.38 7.87
C VAL A 628 13.85 -32.13 8.21
N GLN A 629 12.72 -32.30 8.91
CA GLN A 629 11.86 -31.18 9.30
C GLN A 629 11.87 -30.98 10.82
N ASP A 630 12.96 -30.45 11.35
CA ASP A 630 13.11 -30.14 12.78
C ASP A 630 13.87 -28.84 13.01
N GLY A 631 14.09 -28.04 11.94
CA GLY A 631 14.65 -26.70 12.03
C GLY A 631 13.74 -25.75 12.81
N LYS A 632 14.35 -24.78 13.49
CA LYS A 632 13.64 -23.83 14.35
C LYS A 632 14.23 -22.42 14.27
N GLN A 633 13.34 -21.43 14.19
CA GLN A 633 13.69 -20.00 14.19
C GLN A 633 12.71 -19.24 15.08
N ILE A 634 13.21 -18.26 15.84
CA ILE A 634 12.39 -17.45 16.73
C ILE A 634 12.64 -15.97 16.42
N SER A 635 11.55 -15.22 16.21
CA SER A 635 11.56 -13.77 16.07
C SER A 635 10.69 -13.14 17.13
N LYS A 636 11.24 -12.25 17.92
CA LYS A 636 10.52 -11.51 18.97
C LYS A 636 10.91 -10.05 18.96
N GLY A 637 10.00 -9.18 19.36
CA GLY A 637 10.28 -7.75 19.32
C GLY A 637 9.12 -6.85 19.66
N LEU A 638 9.32 -5.56 19.40
CA LEU A 638 8.38 -4.49 19.65
C LEU A 638 8.08 -3.74 18.35
N ASP A 639 6.83 -3.39 18.15
CA ASP A 639 6.39 -2.46 17.10
C ASP A 639 5.70 -1.25 17.72
N PHE A 640 6.13 -0.06 17.36
CA PHE A 640 5.54 1.20 17.75
C PHE A 640 5.19 2.04 16.52
N GLU A 641 3.97 2.53 16.46
CA GLU A 641 3.50 3.48 15.45
C GLU A 641 2.77 4.63 16.12
N PHE A 642 3.11 5.83 15.70
CA PHE A 642 2.48 7.08 16.13
C PHE A 642 2.13 7.92 14.91
N ILE A 643 0.85 8.25 14.73
CA ILE A 643 0.35 9.13 13.68
C ILE A 643 -0.50 10.22 14.32
N ALA A 644 -0.22 11.49 14.03
CA ALA A 644 -0.94 12.60 14.64
C ALA A 644 -1.10 13.80 13.70
N ASN A 645 -2.26 14.46 13.82
CA ASN A 645 -2.58 15.77 13.22
C ASN A 645 -3.09 16.70 14.35
N PRO A 646 -2.24 17.03 15.33
CA PRO A 646 -2.71 17.69 16.56
C PRO A 646 -3.26 19.10 16.32
N ILE A 647 -2.70 19.80 15.33
CA ILE A 647 -3.15 21.11 14.86
C ILE A 647 -3.32 21.09 13.34
N GLU A 648 -4.13 22.00 12.83
CA GLU A 648 -4.37 22.09 11.39
C GLU A 648 -3.07 22.33 10.62
N GLY A 649 -2.86 21.54 9.58
CA GLY A 649 -1.67 21.60 8.73
C GLY A 649 -0.48 20.78 9.21
N LEU A 650 -0.42 20.35 10.48
CA LEU A 650 0.68 19.51 10.98
C LEU A 650 0.34 18.02 10.84
N ASN A 651 1.18 17.29 10.13
CA ASN A 651 1.14 15.84 10.03
C ASN A 651 2.42 15.27 10.65
N THR A 652 2.28 14.25 11.48
CA THR A 652 3.40 13.54 12.09
C THR A 652 3.18 12.04 11.97
N VAL A 653 4.18 11.33 11.46
CA VAL A 653 4.26 9.87 11.42
C VAL A 653 5.58 9.47 12.03
N VAL A 654 5.56 8.59 13.01
CA VAL A 654 6.77 8.00 13.62
C VAL A 654 6.56 6.50 13.77
N GLY A 655 7.52 5.73 13.32
CA GLY A 655 7.56 4.30 13.48
C GLY A 655 8.89 3.86 14.09
N TYR A 656 8.82 2.91 15.02
CA TYR A 656 9.97 2.22 15.56
C TYR A 656 9.69 0.73 15.67
N ALA A 657 10.66 -0.07 15.30
CA ALA A 657 10.60 -1.52 15.53
C ALA A 657 11.93 -2.01 16.08
N TYR A 658 11.84 -2.83 17.11
CA TYR A 658 12.92 -3.68 17.60
C TYR A 658 12.61 -5.13 17.22
N ASN A 659 13.61 -5.84 16.69
CA ASN A 659 13.46 -7.22 16.24
C ASN A 659 14.71 -8.05 16.63
N ASP A 660 14.51 -9.10 17.43
CA ASP A 660 15.52 -10.12 17.71
C ASP A 660 15.09 -11.43 17.03
N ASN A 661 15.64 -11.70 15.84
CA ASN A 661 15.35 -12.89 15.05
C ASN A 661 16.57 -13.80 15.02
N ARG A 662 16.43 -15.04 15.55
CA ARG A 662 17.54 -15.99 15.71
C ARG A 662 17.19 -17.35 15.17
N ILE A 663 18.22 -17.98 14.59
CA ILE A 663 18.22 -19.39 14.22
C ILE A 663 18.44 -20.20 15.50
N VAL A 664 17.51 -21.10 15.81
CA VAL A 664 17.59 -21.93 17.02
C VAL A 664 18.07 -23.33 16.69
N LYS A 665 17.69 -23.86 15.53
CA LYS A 665 18.12 -25.17 15.03
C LYS A 665 18.29 -25.13 13.53
N SER A 666 19.45 -25.50 13.04
CA SER A 666 19.89 -25.39 11.64
C SER A 666 20.53 -26.68 11.12
N SER A 667 20.73 -26.73 9.79
CA SER A 667 21.58 -27.74 9.12
C SER A 667 23.06 -27.62 9.54
N ASP A 668 23.50 -26.41 9.82
CA ASP A 668 24.84 -26.11 10.32
C ASP A 668 24.72 -25.67 11.80
N PRO A 669 25.19 -26.51 12.75
CA PRO A 669 25.12 -26.14 14.16
C PRO A 669 25.96 -24.91 14.53
N THR A 670 26.90 -24.50 13.71
CA THR A 670 27.78 -23.34 13.99
C THR A 670 27.05 -22.01 13.86
N ILE A 671 25.89 -21.99 13.17
CA ILE A 671 25.05 -20.80 13.04
C ILE A 671 23.89 -20.77 14.04
N GLU A 672 23.73 -21.80 14.87
CA GLU A 672 22.69 -21.80 15.92
C GLU A 672 22.98 -20.72 16.96
N GLY A 673 21.98 -19.90 17.27
CA GLY A 673 22.08 -18.70 18.10
C GLY A 673 22.38 -17.42 17.32
N ASN A 674 22.82 -17.50 16.08
CA ASN A 674 23.09 -16.36 15.22
C ASN A 674 21.80 -15.65 14.78
N LYS A 675 21.97 -14.40 14.34
CA LYS A 675 20.86 -13.60 13.77
C LYS A 675 20.49 -14.10 12.39
N ALA A 676 19.22 -14.11 12.10
CA ALA A 676 18.73 -14.39 10.77
C ALA A 676 19.20 -13.32 9.76
N SER A 677 19.44 -13.75 8.52
CA SER A 677 19.85 -12.83 7.45
C SER A 677 18.80 -11.77 7.16
N SER A 678 19.22 -10.56 6.79
CA SER A 678 18.35 -9.43 6.43
C SER A 678 17.37 -8.97 7.53
N ALA A 679 17.64 -9.27 8.78
CA ALA A 679 16.82 -8.94 9.95
C ALA A 679 17.54 -7.90 10.83
N PRO A 680 17.40 -6.59 10.55
CA PRO A 680 17.96 -5.54 11.40
C PRO A 680 17.29 -5.51 12.77
N GLU A 681 18.07 -5.20 13.82
CA GLU A 681 17.52 -5.13 15.18
C GLU A 681 16.65 -3.89 15.37
N ASN A 682 17.10 -2.73 14.91
CA ASN A 682 16.42 -1.46 15.10
C ASN A 682 16.11 -0.82 13.73
N VAL A 683 14.87 -0.44 13.55
CA VAL A 683 14.40 0.33 12.40
C VAL A 683 13.55 1.49 12.89
N VAL A 684 13.92 2.72 12.50
CA VAL A 684 13.15 3.93 12.77
C VAL A 684 12.75 4.56 11.45
N ASN A 685 11.51 5.00 11.35
CA ASN A 685 11.05 5.87 10.30
C ASN A 685 10.27 7.04 10.89
N PHE A 686 10.39 8.22 10.28
CA PHE A 686 9.61 9.36 10.68
C PHE A 686 9.34 10.30 9.50
N TRP A 687 8.22 10.99 9.56
CA TRP A 687 7.85 12.07 8.68
C TRP A 687 7.07 13.12 9.44
N ILE A 688 7.48 14.39 9.30
CA ILE A 688 6.80 15.55 9.86
C ILE A 688 6.59 16.51 8.71
N SER A 689 5.36 16.95 8.50
CA SER A 689 5.05 17.98 7.51
C SER A 689 4.14 19.04 8.10
N TYR A 690 4.30 20.27 7.63
CA TYR A 690 3.47 21.39 8.01
C TYR A 690 3.00 22.17 6.80
N LYS A 691 1.70 22.23 6.58
CA LYS A 691 1.06 23.11 5.60
C LYS A 691 0.66 24.39 6.31
N PHE A 692 1.27 25.50 5.91
CA PHE A 692 1.04 26.79 6.51
C PHE A 692 -0.42 27.22 6.41
N GLN A 693 -0.86 28.02 7.37
CA GLN A 693 -2.17 28.63 7.41
C GLN A 693 -2.08 30.12 7.05
N ASN A 694 -3.21 30.79 6.92
CA ASN A 694 -3.30 32.24 6.65
C ASN A 694 -2.61 32.68 5.34
N LYS A 695 -1.71 33.64 5.39
CA LYS A 695 -1.07 34.25 4.20
C LYS A 695 -0.24 33.26 3.36
N LEU A 696 0.30 32.21 3.97
CA LEU A 696 1.10 31.17 3.33
C LEU A 696 0.34 29.84 3.17
N LYS A 697 -0.98 29.84 3.30
CA LYS A 697 -1.85 28.66 3.42
C LYS A 697 -1.64 27.51 2.40
N ASP A 698 -1.04 27.80 1.27
CA ASP A 698 -0.83 26.80 0.22
C ASP A 698 0.62 26.23 0.22
N LEU A 699 1.52 26.85 0.99
CA LEU A 699 2.90 26.39 1.15
C LEU A 699 2.96 25.27 2.19
N GLY A 700 3.72 24.23 1.90
CA GLY A 700 4.00 23.14 2.84
C GLY A 700 5.46 22.76 2.84
N LEU A 701 5.95 22.36 4.00
CA LEU A 701 7.28 21.82 4.22
C LEU A 701 7.15 20.42 4.81
N GLY A 702 8.00 19.51 4.38
CA GLY A 702 8.08 18.17 4.95
C GLY A 702 9.52 17.78 5.23
N PHE A 703 9.74 17.06 6.31
CA PHE A 703 11.03 16.52 6.71
C PHE A 703 10.84 15.13 7.30
N GLY A 704 11.70 14.20 6.93
CA GLY A 704 11.66 12.85 7.46
C GLY A 704 12.90 12.05 7.15
N GLY A 705 12.89 10.79 7.56
CA GLY A 705 14.02 9.92 7.33
C GLY A 705 13.82 8.51 7.86
N ASN A 706 14.82 7.68 7.59
CA ASN A 706 14.85 6.30 8.02
C ASN A 706 16.22 5.98 8.61
N TYR A 707 16.23 5.29 9.75
CA TYR A 707 17.39 4.62 10.31
C TYR A 707 17.19 3.12 10.22
N VAL A 708 18.18 2.41 9.77
CA VAL A 708 18.22 0.95 9.72
C VAL A 708 19.53 0.48 10.32
N ASP A 709 19.44 -0.44 11.27
CA ASP A 709 20.61 -1.04 11.90
C ASP A 709 21.35 -1.96 10.92
N LYS A 710 22.55 -2.43 11.27
CA LYS A 710 23.30 -3.36 10.45
C LYS A 710 22.47 -4.61 10.13
N GLN A 711 22.64 -5.12 8.91
CA GLN A 711 21.92 -6.29 8.42
C GLN A 711 22.92 -7.32 7.91
N TYR A 712 22.92 -8.51 8.49
CA TYR A 712 23.74 -9.60 8.00
C TYR A 712 23.20 -10.14 6.68
N LYS A 713 24.09 -10.43 5.75
CA LYS A 713 23.75 -11.06 4.47
C LYS A 713 23.63 -12.57 4.62
N PHE A 714 24.53 -13.17 5.38
CA PHE A 714 24.62 -14.59 5.62
C PHE A 714 24.32 -14.92 7.08
N GLU A 715 23.85 -16.12 7.32
CA GLU A 715 23.49 -16.60 8.66
C GLU A 715 24.71 -16.93 9.54
N ASP A 716 25.91 -17.08 8.94
CA ASP A 716 27.19 -17.17 9.64
C ASP A 716 27.74 -15.82 10.10
N GLU A 717 26.98 -14.74 9.89
CA GLU A 717 27.33 -13.35 10.23
C GLU A 717 28.62 -12.84 9.58
N SER A 718 29.17 -13.56 8.58
CA SER A 718 30.46 -13.25 7.94
C SER A 718 30.48 -11.94 7.15
N PHE A 719 29.31 -11.50 6.62
CA PHE A 719 29.19 -10.28 5.84
C PHE A 719 27.92 -9.50 6.20
N TYR A 720 28.03 -8.17 6.35
CA TYR A 720 26.90 -7.31 6.69
C TYR A 720 26.86 -5.99 5.91
N ALA A 721 25.67 -5.46 5.68
CA ALA A 721 25.47 -4.07 5.29
C ALA A 721 25.55 -3.17 6.55
N PRO A 722 26.40 -2.13 6.57
CA PRO A 722 26.50 -1.20 7.70
C PRO A 722 25.19 -0.47 7.98
N SER A 723 24.98 -0.09 9.24
CA SER A 723 23.85 0.75 9.63
C SER A 723 23.88 2.11 8.91
N TYR A 724 22.70 2.66 8.65
CA TYR A 724 22.58 3.95 8.00
C TYR A 724 21.41 4.76 8.50
N ALA A 725 21.56 6.09 8.42
CA ALA A 725 20.47 7.05 8.54
C ALA A 725 20.43 7.90 7.26
N ILE A 726 19.25 8.02 6.66
CA ILE A 726 19.00 8.89 5.51
C ILE A 726 17.90 9.87 5.84
N TYR A 727 18.04 11.11 5.36
CA TYR A 727 17.10 12.18 5.61
C TYR A 727 16.59 12.76 4.31
N ASN A 728 15.30 13.06 4.28
CA ASN A 728 14.59 13.59 3.13
C ASN A 728 13.85 14.87 3.51
N ALA A 729 13.74 15.80 2.58
CA ALA A 729 12.97 17.02 2.77
C ALA A 729 12.11 17.30 1.54
N THR A 730 10.94 17.90 1.73
CA THR A 730 10.08 18.39 0.65
C THR A 730 9.64 19.82 0.90
N VAL A 731 9.51 20.57 -0.18
CA VAL A 731 8.83 21.86 -0.20
C VAL A 731 7.76 21.76 -1.27
N PHE A 732 6.52 22.13 -0.96
CA PHE A 732 5.45 22.10 -1.94
C PHE A 732 4.51 23.28 -1.79
N TYR A 733 3.89 23.67 -2.91
CA TYR A 733 2.85 24.66 -2.98
C TYR A 733 1.62 24.02 -3.64
N ASP A 734 0.51 23.91 -2.90
CA ASP A 734 -0.64 23.07 -3.25
C ASP A 734 -1.92 23.91 -3.35
N ARG A 735 -2.31 24.24 -4.57
CA ARG A 735 -3.55 24.95 -4.93
C ARG A 735 -4.65 23.97 -5.32
N PRO A 736 -5.91 24.38 -5.32
CA PRO A 736 -7.01 23.54 -5.78
C PRO A 736 -6.83 22.98 -7.20
N THR A 737 -6.27 23.79 -8.12
CA THR A 737 -6.11 23.46 -9.55
C THR A 737 -4.72 22.99 -9.94
N TRP A 738 -3.70 23.16 -9.09
CA TRP A 738 -2.34 22.69 -9.37
C TRP A 738 -1.52 22.53 -8.08
N ARG A 739 -0.49 21.72 -8.18
CA ARG A 739 0.52 21.55 -7.14
C ARG A 739 1.90 21.54 -7.78
N ILE A 740 2.85 22.22 -7.17
CA ILE A 740 4.29 22.08 -7.47
C ILE A 740 5.00 21.66 -6.19
N GLY A 741 6.01 20.80 -6.33
CA GLY A 741 6.80 20.36 -5.19
C GLY A 741 8.22 19.99 -5.60
N VAL A 742 9.15 20.13 -4.67
CA VAL A 742 10.54 19.70 -4.81
C VAL A 742 10.87 18.82 -3.62
N LYS A 743 11.50 17.69 -3.90
CA LYS A 743 11.99 16.74 -2.90
C LYS A 743 13.49 16.59 -2.98
N PHE A 744 14.13 16.63 -1.84
CA PHE A 744 15.54 16.32 -1.65
C PHE A 744 15.62 14.95 -0.94
N ASN A 745 16.01 13.91 -1.66
CA ASN A 745 16.23 12.59 -1.08
C ASN A 745 17.67 12.48 -0.60
N ASN A 746 17.85 11.82 0.57
CA ASN A 746 19.18 11.56 1.14
C ASN A 746 20.08 12.82 1.05
N PHE A 747 19.57 13.96 1.51
CA PHE A 747 20.26 15.26 1.31
C PHE A 747 21.61 15.34 2.04
N THR A 748 21.86 14.45 3.02
CA THR A 748 23.18 14.29 3.65
C THR A 748 24.18 13.52 2.80
N ASN A 749 23.75 13.02 1.63
CA ASN A 749 24.54 12.22 0.70
C ASN A 749 25.22 11.00 1.35
N LYS A 750 24.52 10.34 2.27
CA LYS A 750 25.01 9.12 2.90
C LYS A 750 25.14 8.01 1.87
N LYS A 751 26.34 7.44 1.73
CA LYS A 751 26.53 6.17 1.00
C LYS A 751 26.04 5.04 1.90
N TYR A 752 25.19 4.16 1.36
CA TYR A 752 24.62 3.04 2.10
C TYR A 752 24.32 1.86 1.17
N TRP A 753 24.17 0.69 1.75
CA TRP A 753 23.93 -0.55 1.03
C TRP A 753 22.72 -1.26 1.64
N ASP A 754 22.04 -2.05 0.82
CA ASP A 754 21.03 -2.97 1.35
C ASP A 754 21.67 -4.24 1.91
N SER A 755 20.83 -5.13 2.47
CA SER A 755 21.33 -6.38 3.10
C SER A 755 22.03 -7.33 2.14
N TYR A 756 21.89 -7.14 0.82
CA TYR A 756 22.65 -7.88 -0.18
C TYR A 756 24.03 -7.27 -0.49
N GLY A 757 24.38 -6.16 0.14
CA GLY A 757 25.61 -5.42 -0.12
C GLY A 757 25.55 -4.57 -1.40
N MET A 758 24.35 -4.31 -1.92
CA MET A 758 24.15 -3.49 -3.12
C MET A 758 24.10 -2.01 -2.78
N ALA A 759 24.92 -1.20 -3.46
CA ALA A 759 24.91 0.26 -3.30
C ALA A 759 23.53 0.84 -3.60
N GLN A 760 23.08 1.77 -2.78
CA GLN A 760 21.79 2.43 -2.87
C GLN A 760 21.93 3.87 -3.36
N THR A 761 20.84 4.45 -3.88
CA THR A 761 20.84 5.77 -4.51
C THR A 761 21.37 6.85 -3.57
N PRO A 762 22.40 7.62 -3.97
CA PRO A 762 22.93 8.75 -3.20
C PRO A 762 21.96 9.93 -3.21
N SER A 763 22.41 11.11 -2.76
CA SER A 763 21.62 12.35 -2.80
C SER A 763 21.08 12.60 -4.21
N ASN A 764 19.77 12.92 -4.28
CA ASN A 764 19.09 13.25 -5.53
C ASN A 764 17.93 14.21 -5.29
N ILE A 765 17.52 14.91 -6.34
CA ILE A 765 16.46 15.90 -6.32
C ILE A 765 15.37 15.50 -7.31
N LEU A 766 14.12 15.65 -6.90
CA LEU A 766 12.92 15.47 -7.74
C LEU A 766 12.12 16.77 -7.73
N ALA A 767 11.58 17.16 -8.88
CA ALA A 767 10.59 18.23 -9.01
C ALA A 767 9.32 17.67 -9.62
N ASN A 768 8.18 17.97 -9.01
CA ASN A 768 6.86 17.50 -9.44
C ASN A 768 5.94 18.69 -9.74
N LEU A 769 5.20 18.61 -10.85
CA LEU A 769 4.08 19.49 -11.18
C LEU A 769 2.84 18.63 -11.43
N THR A 770 1.76 18.91 -10.72
CA THR A 770 0.45 18.27 -10.91
C THR A 770 -0.59 19.33 -11.25
N LEU A 771 -1.29 19.14 -12.36
CA LEU A 771 -2.45 19.94 -12.77
C LEU A 771 -3.72 19.16 -12.43
N LYS A 772 -4.74 19.87 -11.92
CA LYS A 772 -6.01 19.28 -11.43
C LYS A 772 -7.19 19.99 -12.11
N PHE A 773 -8.07 19.23 -12.78
CA PHE A 773 -9.22 19.72 -13.55
C PHE A 773 -10.51 19.10 -13.03
#